data_823107cbc1ee5cddc556c490e829b74d
#
_entry.id   823107cbc1ee5cddc556c490e829b74d
#
_cell.length_a   1.000
_cell.length_b   1.000
_cell.length_c   1.000
_cell.angle_alpha   90.00
_cell.angle_beta   90.00
_cell.angle_gamma   90.00
#
_symmetry.space_group_name_H-M   'P 1'
#
loop_
_entity.id
_entity.type
_entity.pdbx_description
1 polymer ?
#
loop_
_entity_poly.entity_id
_entity_poly.type
_entity_poly.pdbx_seq_one_letter_code
_entity_poly.pdbx_strand_id
1 'polypeptide(L)'
;MENKNDMFNKAPKNNKQKMFKFNLYWMYGLIFIMLFALYLTNDSSASKELGWTEFQKLAQENVFDRMVVYNKKNLVEATVKXXXXKGLVFRKDSATLGTNPKVYVKIPSADKFSDFYDKSVAENHITTQVSFEEGDDAIWNFLVSFGPILLIIVVWIFLMRRMSGGASGGPGGVFSVGKAKAQLFDKDNDRKVTFKDVAGLAEAKQEVEEIVSFLKNPEKYTELGGKIPKGALLVGPPGTGKTLLAKAVAGEADVPFFSLSGSDFVEMFVGVGASRVRDLFRQAKEKAPCIVFIDEIDAVGRARGKNVNMNSNDERENTLNQLLTEMDGFGSNSGVIILAATNRADILDKALLRAGRFDRQIHVELPDLNERKEIFGVHLRPIKIDESVDAEFLARQTPGFSGADIANVCNEAALIAARNGKKFVQKEDFMNAVDRIVGGLEKRTKITTADERQCIANHEAGHATLSWLLEHANPLVKVTIVPRGKALGAAWYLPEERQITTREQLLDEMCATLGGRAAEELFLGKISTGASNDLERVTKQAYAMVVYFGMSNRLPNLNYYDSSGQDWGFTKPYSEETARMIDQEVQAIINEQYERAKSILKEHASGHNTLAQVLLEREVIYTEDVEQIFGKRAWVSRSEEILELQEKANGKKAEEAKVAEADKQ
;
A
#
# COMPACT_ATOMS: atom_id res chain seq x y z
N MET A 1 -63.33 -8.53 20.62
CA MET A 1 -63.27 -8.46 19.15
C MET A 1 -61.80 -8.56 18.77
N GLU A 2 -61.44 -9.77 18.31
CA GLU A 2 -60.04 -10.18 18.03
C GLU A 2 -59.51 -9.58 16.75
N ASN A 3 -58.28 -9.19 16.82
CA ASN A 3 -57.49 -8.59 15.73
C ASN A 3 -57.00 -9.69 14.78
N LYS A 4 -57.51 -9.70 13.56
CA LYS A 4 -56.98 -10.49 12.43
C LYS A 4 -56.06 -9.55 11.62
N ASN A 5 -54.77 -9.57 11.87
CA ASN A 5 -53.76 -9.06 10.91
C ASN A 5 -52.36 -9.50 11.31
N ASP A 6 -52.10 -10.83 11.26
CA ASP A 6 -50.74 -11.36 11.38
C ASP A 6 -50.54 -12.53 10.45
N MET A 7 -50.59 -12.23 9.14
CA MET A 7 -50.25 -13.21 8.12
C MET A 7 -49.64 -12.50 6.92
N PHE A 8 -48.36 -12.10 7.04
CA PHE A 8 -47.45 -11.83 5.92
C PHE A 8 -46.16 -11.24 6.46
N ASN A 9 -45.32 -12.11 7.03
CA ASN A 9 -43.89 -11.85 7.12
C ASN A 9 -43.16 -13.12 7.62
N LYS A 10 -43.09 -14.13 6.77
CA LYS A 10 -42.09 -15.19 6.95
C LYS A 10 -41.12 -15.12 5.79
N ALA A 11 -39.97 -14.51 6.05
CA ALA A 11 -38.82 -14.63 5.15
C ALA A 11 -38.41 -16.10 4.99
N PRO A 12 -38.00 -16.54 3.82
CA PRO A 12 -37.59 -17.92 3.60
C PRO A 12 -36.35 -18.24 4.46
N LYS A 13 -36.44 -19.31 5.24
CA LYS A 13 -35.29 -19.86 5.99
C LYS A 13 -34.21 -20.29 4.99
N ASN A 14 -33.14 -19.57 5.00
CA ASN A 14 -31.93 -19.87 4.25
C ASN A 14 -31.35 -21.20 4.79
N ASN A 15 -31.57 -22.28 4.06
CA ASN A 15 -31.02 -23.60 4.37
C ASN A 15 -29.50 -23.55 4.08
N LYS A 16 -28.74 -23.13 5.05
CA LYS A 16 -27.26 -23.22 4.98
C LYS A 16 -26.89 -24.69 4.92
N GLN A 17 -26.70 -25.21 3.73
CA GLN A 17 -25.99 -26.47 3.55
C GLN A 17 -24.65 -26.36 4.26
N LYS A 18 -24.45 -27.22 5.26
CA LYS A 18 -23.15 -27.36 5.91
C LYS A 18 -22.16 -27.88 4.87
N MET A 19 -21.42 -27.00 4.26
CA MET A 19 -20.27 -27.38 3.45
C MET A 19 -19.24 -28.05 4.39
N PHE A 20 -19.02 -29.35 4.16
CA PHE A 20 -17.90 -30.06 4.78
C PHE A 20 -16.60 -29.37 4.33
N LYS A 21 -15.97 -28.68 5.24
CA LYS A 21 -14.62 -28.16 5.00
C LYS A 21 -13.66 -29.36 5.02
N PHE A 22 -13.24 -29.80 3.86
CA PHE A 22 -12.26 -30.88 3.72
C PHE A 22 -10.92 -30.35 4.26
N ASN A 23 -10.55 -30.82 5.42
CA ASN A 23 -9.29 -30.42 6.05
C ASN A 23 -8.15 -31.23 5.41
N LEU A 24 -7.14 -30.57 4.90
CA LEU A 24 -5.98 -31.16 4.21
C LEU A 24 -5.30 -32.26 5.04
N TYR A 25 -5.42 -32.19 6.35
CA TYR A 25 -4.89 -33.20 7.28
C TYR A 25 -5.51 -34.60 7.10
N TRP A 26 -6.76 -34.69 6.64
CA TRP A 26 -7.36 -35.99 6.33
C TRP A 26 -6.71 -36.70 5.15
N MET A 27 -6.21 -35.94 4.18
CA MET A 27 -5.47 -36.48 3.04
C MET A 27 -4.12 -37.09 3.48
N TYR A 28 -3.42 -36.40 4.36
CA TYR A 28 -2.16 -36.94 4.95
C TYR A 28 -2.45 -38.18 5.81
N GLY A 29 -3.54 -38.19 6.55
CA GLY A 29 -3.97 -39.35 7.32
C GLY A 29 -4.25 -40.56 6.44
N LEU A 30 -4.92 -40.36 5.30
CA LEU A 30 -5.25 -41.43 4.34
C LEU A 30 -3.98 -41.96 3.65
N ILE A 31 -3.07 -41.11 3.27
CA ILE A 31 -1.76 -41.47 2.72
C ILE A 31 -0.95 -42.27 3.76
N PHE A 32 -0.96 -41.85 5.01
CA PHE A 32 -0.24 -42.56 6.10
C PHE A 32 -0.82 -43.95 6.34
N ILE A 33 -2.16 -44.08 6.39
CA ILE A 33 -2.86 -45.37 6.55
C ILE A 33 -2.50 -46.31 5.38
N MET A 34 -2.45 -45.79 4.16
CA MET A 34 -2.11 -46.57 2.97
C MET A 34 -0.64 -47.01 2.99
N LEU A 35 0.30 -46.17 3.33
CA LEU A 35 1.72 -46.50 3.46
C LEU A 35 1.94 -47.50 4.61
N PHE A 36 1.19 -47.35 5.70
CA PHE A 36 1.25 -48.27 6.84
C PHE A 36 0.66 -49.64 6.45
N ALA A 37 -0.41 -49.71 5.70
CA ALA A 37 -0.98 -50.94 5.17
C ALA A 37 0.01 -51.64 4.21
N LEU A 38 0.66 -50.89 3.31
CA LEU A 38 1.73 -51.41 2.43
C LEU A 38 2.92 -51.93 3.23
N TYR A 39 3.29 -51.27 4.32
CA TYR A 39 4.34 -51.73 5.21
C TYR A 39 3.98 -53.04 5.90
N LEU A 40 2.72 -53.19 6.33
CA LEU A 40 2.25 -54.44 6.98
C LEU A 40 2.14 -55.63 6.00
N THR A 41 1.89 -55.40 4.72
CA THR A 41 1.77 -56.45 3.70
C THR A 41 3.10 -56.86 3.10
N ASN A 42 4.18 -56.16 3.39
CA ASN A 42 5.51 -56.49 2.90
C ASN A 42 6.12 -57.55 3.84
N ASP A 43 5.75 -58.83 3.60
CA ASP A 43 6.28 -59.97 4.37
C ASP A 43 7.74 -60.23 3.96
N SER A 44 8.64 -59.67 4.69
CA SER A 44 10.10 -59.83 4.48
C SER A 44 10.59 -61.18 5.04
N SER A 45 10.01 -62.29 4.59
CA SER A 45 10.58 -63.62 4.86
C SER A 45 11.89 -63.73 4.07
N ALA A 46 12.95 -64.01 4.76
CA ALA A 46 14.27 -64.25 4.14
C ALA A 46 14.17 -65.44 3.16
N SER A 47 14.49 -65.18 1.90
CA SER A 47 14.46 -66.18 0.84
C SER A 47 15.89 -66.48 0.35
N LYS A 48 16.20 -67.75 0.15
CA LYS A 48 17.51 -68.20 -0.37
C LYS A 48 17.31 -69.11 -1.57
N GLU A 49 18.09 -68.93 -2.62
CA GLU A 49 18.11 -69.84 -3.77
C GLU A 49 19.19 -70.96 -3.51
N LEU A 50 18.70 -72.15 -3.67
CA LEU A 50 19.59 -73.35 -3.52
C LEU A 50 19.75 -74.11 -4.85
N GLY A 51 20.90 -74.70 -5.02
CA GLY A 51 21.15 -75.59 -6.14
C GLY A 51 20.39 -76.94 -5.98
N TRP A 52 20.03 -77.57 -7.10
CA TRP A 52 19.24 -78.80 -7.14
C TRP A 52 19.90 -79.93 -6.29
N THR A 53 21.22 -80.16 -6.40
CA THR A 53 21.95 -81.16 -5.67
C THR A 53 22.00 -80.94 -4.16
N GLU A 54 22.12 -79.66 -3.74
CA GLU A 54 22.12 -79.25 -2.33
C GLU A 54 20.73 -79.45 -1.72
N PHE A 55 19.71 -79.10 -2.50
CA PHE A 55 18.30 -79.27 -2.12
C PHE A 55 17.99 -80.76 -1.89
N GLN A 56 18.45 -81.70 -2.80
CA GLN A 56 18.22 -83.14 -2.67
C GLN A 56 18.75 -83.67 -1.37
N LYS A 57 20.01 -83.28 -0.97
CA LYS A 57 20.62 -83.69 0.32
C LYS A 57 19.78 -83.20 1.52
N LEU A 58 19.40 -81.93 1.52
CA LEU A 58 18.65 -81.33 2.61
C LEU A 58 17.23 -81.92 2.68
N ALA A 59 16.62 -82.25 1.56
CA ALA A 59 15.28 -82.88 1.51
C ALA A 59 15.37 -84.34 2.14
N GLN A 60 16.40 -85.12 1.84
CA GLN A 60 16.64 -86.41 2.42
C GLN A 60 16.96 -86.37 3.93
N GLU A 61 17.53 -85.23 4.42
CA GLU A 61 17.74 -84.97 5.85
C GLU A 61 16.44 -84.41 6.55
N ASN A 62 15.31 -84.37 5.82
CA ASN A 62 13.97 -84.01 6.32
C ASN A 62 13.93 -82.58 6.93
N VAL A 63 14.70 -81.67 6.36
CA VAL A 63 14.86 -80.27 6.82
C VAL A 63 13.64 -79.40 6.51
N PHE A 64 12.84 -79.77 5.53
CA PHE A 64 11.72 -79.01 5.04
C PHE A 64 10.41 -79.45 5.69
N ASP A 65 9.54 -78.47 5.98
CA ASP A 65 8.20 -78.65 6.56
C ASP A 65 7.13 -78.83 5.48
N ARG A 66 7.23 -78.06 4.42
CA ARG A 66 6.33 -78.07 3.28
C ARG A 66 7.09 -77.78 2.00
N MET A 67 6.70 -78.42 0.90
CA MET A 67 7.25 -78.15 -0.44
C MET A 67 6.09 -77.85 -1.41
N VAL A 68 6.17 -76.74 -2.18
CA VAL A 68 5.19 -76.40 -3.24
C VAL A 68 5.93 -76.37 -4.58
N VAL A 69 5.47 -77.19 -5.51
CA VAL A 69 6.06 -77.34 -6.86
C VAL A 69 5.21 -76.51 -7.83
N TYR A 70 5.79 -75.47 -8.45
CA TYR A 70 5.16 -74.67 -9.49
C TYR A 70 5.52 -75.25 -10.87
N ASN A 71 4.59 -76.03 -11.43
CA ASN A 71 4.82 -76.80 -12.66
C ASN A 71 5.26 -75.92 -13.85
N LYS A 72 4.60 -74.81 -14.08
CA LYS A 72 4.87 -73.92 -15.23
C LYS A 72 6.21 -73.17 -15.09
N LYS A 73 6.72 -73.00 -13.87
CA LYS A 73 7.94 -72.24 -13.60
C LYS A 73 9.15 -73.13 -13.36
N ASN A 74 9.00 -74.44 -13.28
CA ASN A 74 10.00 -75.39 -12.89
C ASN A 74 10.70 -74.96 -11.61
N LEU A 75 9.96 -74.58 -10.58
CA LEU A 75 10.43 -74.03 -9.35
C LEU A 75 9.81 -74.76 -8.15
N VAL A 76 10.60 -75.08 -7.19
CA VAL A 76 10.15 -75.61 -5.88
C VAL A 76 10.37 -74.55 -4.82
N GLU A 77 9.30 -74.21 -4.13
CA GLU A 77 9.36 -73.40 -2.92
C GLU A 77 9.25 -74.32 -1.72
N ALA A 78 10.28 -74.34 -0.87
CA ALA A 78 10.30 -75.16 0.34
C ALA A 78 10.46 -74.35 1.60
N THR A 79 9.60 -74.59 2.59
CA THR A 79 9.63 -73.95 3.89
C THR A 79 10.50 -74.75 4.86
N VAL A 80 11.47 -74.15 5.49
CA VAL A 80 12.47 -74.80 6.40
C VAL A 80 11.86 -74.89 7.81
N LYS A 81 12.00 -76.24 8.42
CA LYS A 81 11.55 -76.45 9.80
C LYS A 81 12.26 -75.52 10.78
N UNK A 82 11.51 -75.19 11.50
CA UNK A 82 11.86 -74.15 12.36
C UNK A 82 13.14 -74.23 13.16
N UNK A 83 13.30 -74.95 13.83
CA UNK A 83 14.31 -74.99 14.71
C UNK A 83 15.69 -75.40 14.21
N UNK A 84 15.63 -76.24 13.85
CA UNK A 84 16.86 -76.80 13.60
C UNK A 84 17.42 -76.59 12.26
N UNK A 85 16.73 -76.45 11.65
CA UNK A 85 17.18 -76.38 10.41
C UNK A 85 17.62 -75.06 9.92
N LYS A 86 17.30 -73.97 10.61
CA LYS A 86 17.73 -72.66 10.22
C LYS A 86 19.28 -72.52 10.14
N GLY A 87 19.97 -73.06 11.06
CA GLY A 87 21.46 -73.10 11.06
C GLY A 87 22.14 -73.85 9.93
N LEU A 88 21.51 -74.88 9.40
CA LEU A 88 22.03 -75.65 8.29
C LEU A 88 21.91 -75.00 6.94
N VAL A 89 20.79 -74.27 6.73
CA VAL A 89 20.47 -73.66 5.44
C VAL A 89 20.91 -72.14 5.36
N PHE A 90 20.88 -71.42 6.45
CA PHE A 90 21.17 -69.99 6.50
C PHE A 90 22.37 -69.65 7.41
N ARG A 91 23.48 -70.28 7.27
CA ARG A 91 24.66 -70.19 8.16
C ARG A 91 25.26 -68.83 8.47
N LYS A 92 24.93 -67.77 7.67
CA LYS A 92 25.49 -66.44 7.89
C LYS A 92 24.46 -65.34 8.32
N ASP A 93 23.19 -65.62 8.21
CA ASP A 93 22.14 -64.56 8.40
C ASP A 93 21.08 -64.94 9.44
N SER A 94 21.45 -65.61 10.48
CA SER A 94 20.53 -66.21 11.47
C SER A 94 19.78 -65.16 12.33
N ALA A 95 20.20 -63.88 12.34
CA ALA A 95 19.62 -62.86 13.21
C ALA A 95 18.40 -62.14 12.62
N THR A 96 18.15 -62.25 11.31
CA THR A 96 17.08 -61.52 10.59
C THR A 96 16.03 -62.44 9.95
N LEU A 97 16.02 -63.71 10.28
CA LEU A 97 15.12 -64.71 9.71
C LEU A 97 13.70 -64.57 10.33
N GLY A 98 12.69 -64.23 9.52
CA GLY A 98 11.30 -64.23 9.92
C GLY A 98 10.77 -65.60 10.37
N THR A 99 9.51 -65.71 10.73
CA THR A 99 8.88 -66.91 11.28
C THR A 99 8.89 -68.10 10.33
N ASN A 100 8.87 -67.90 9.00
CA ASN A 100 8.76 -68.94 7.99
C ASN A 100 9.80 -68.75 6.87
N PRO A 101 11.10 -69.09 7.05
CA PRO A 101 12.10 -68.87 6.02
C PRO A 101 11.88 -69.83 4.84
N LYS A 102 11.88 -69.26 3.62
CA LYS A 102 11.60 -69.99 2.37
C LYS A 102 12.88 -70.17 1.54
N VAL A 103 12.92 -71.29 0.88
CA VAL A 103 14.01 -71.65 -0.04
C VAL A 103 13.37 -71.88 -1.42
N TYR A 104 14.03 -71.34 -2.44
CA TYR A 104 13.62 -71.49 -3.84
C TYR A 104 14.64 -72.34 -4.57
N VAL A 105 14.19 -73.36 -5.32
CA VAL A 105 15.06 -74.29 -6.06
C VAL A 105 14.52 -74.40 -7.50
N LYS A 106 15.38 -74.16 -8.46
CA LYS A 106 15.05 -74.41 -9.87
C LYS A 106 15.26 -75.90 -10.13
N ILE A 107 14.20 -76.61 -10.54
CA ILE A 107 14.19 -78.03 -10.83
C ILE A 107 14.33 -78.28 -12.33
N PRO A 108 14.95 -79.36 -12.76
CA PRO A 108 15.11 -79.66 -14.22
C PRO A 108 13.73 -79.87 -14.93
N SER A 109 12.78 -80.51 -14.26
CA SER A 109 11.41 -80.67 -14.64
C SER A 109 10.54 -81.12 -13.45
N ALA A 110 9.24 -80.96 -13.49
CA ALA A 110 8.34 -81.45 -12.45
C ALA A 110 8.35 -82.95 -12.36
N ASP A 111 8.50 -83.68 -13.49
CA ASP A 111 8.56 -85.10 -13.56
C ASP A 111 9.83 -85.66 -12.82
N LYS A 112 10.98 -85.04 -13.07
CA LYS A 112 12.25 -85.46 -12.36
C LYS A 112 12.15 -85.17 -10.87
N PHE A 113 11.43 -84.10 -10.47
CA PHE A 113 11.19 -83.85 -9.04
C PHE A 113 10.27 -84.94 -8.46
N SER A 114 9.23 -85.37 -9.19
CA SER A 114 8.31 -86.42 -8.73
C SER A 114 9.03 -87.74 -8.58
N ASP A 115 9.84 -88.14 -9.59
CA ASP A 115 10.65 -89.33 -9.53
C ASP A 115 11.61 -89.35 -8.32
N PHE A 116 12.28 -88.24 -8.05
CA PHE A 116 13.17 -88.09 -6.90
C PHE A 116 12.37 -88.17 -5.59
N TYR A 117 11.19 -87.53 -5.51
CA TYR A 117 10.34 -87.51 -4.32
C TYR A 117 9.81 -88.90 -4.01
N ASP A 118 9.21 -89.60 -5.01
CA ASP A 118 8.64 -90.96 -4.87
C ASP A 118 9.66 -91.95 -4.44
N LYS A 119 10.88 -91.88 -5.02
CA LYS A 119 12.01 -92.73 -4.66
C LYS A 119 12.44 -92.48 -3.21
N SER A 120 12.55 -91.20 -2.84
CA SER A 120 13.03 -90.86 -1.49
C SER A 120 11.96 -91.15 -0.40
N VAL A 121 10.66 -91.10 -0.73
CA VAL A 121 9.59 -91.57 0.17
C VAL A 121 9.61 -93.06 0.34
N ALA A 122 9.79 -93.84 -0.77
CA ALA A 122 9.87 -95.32 -0.72
C ALA A 122 11.04 -95.77 0.12
N GLU A 123 12.16 -94.99 0.18
CA GLU A 123 13.31 -95.31 1.00
C GLU A 123 13.26 -94.78 2.44
N ASN A 124 12.07 -94.24 2.84
CA ASN A 124 11.78 -93.59 4.15
C ASN A 124 12.72 -92.44 4.53
N HIS A 125 13.26 -91.73 3.52
CA HIS A 125 14.13 -90.58 3.74
C HIS A 125 13.34 -89.27 3.83
N ILE A 126 12.14 -89.11 3.20
CA ILE A 126 11.34 -87.83 3.17
C ILE A 126 9.97 -88.10 3.72
N THR A 127 9.54 -87.28 4.72
CA THR A 127 8.18 -87.31 5.30
C THR A 127 7.43 -86.03 5.02
N THR A 128 8.04 -85.08 4.32
CA THR A 128 7.48 -83.74 4.05
C THR A 128 6.37 -83.82 2.97
N GLN A 129 5.25 -83.11 3.20
CA GLN A 129 4.18 -83.05 2.22
C GLN A 129 4.51 -82.13 1.05
N VAL A 130 4.16 -82.53 -0.17
CA VAL A 130 4.34 -81.80 -1.43
C VAL A 130 3.01 -81.49 -2.00
N SER A 131 2.84 -80.22 -2.42
CA SER A 131 1.68 -79.75 -3.21
C SER A 131 2.13 -79.23 -4.57
N PHE A 132 1.36 -79.51 -5.63
CA PHE A 132 1.63 -79.05 -6.99
C PHE A 132 0.66 -77.92 -7.31
N GLU A 133 1.15 -76.76 -7.77
CA GLU A 133 0.34 -75.57 -8.16
C GLU A 133 0.68 -75.14 -9.60
N GLU A 134 -0.34 -74.72 -10.35
CA GLU A 134 -0.15 -74.31 -11.74
C GLU A 134 0.42 -72.90 -11.88
N GLY A 135 0.27 -72.03 -10.87
CA GLY A 135 0.96 -70.74 -10.72
C GLY A 135 0.73 -69.70 -11.84
N ASP A 136 -0.52 -69.30 -12.09
CA ASP A 136 -0.83 -68.32 -13.15
C ASP A 136 -1.86 -67.28 -12.69
N ASP A 137 -1.47 -66.44 -11.71
CA ASP A 137 -2.30 -65.30 -11.24
C ASP A 137 -1.74 -63.94 -11.72
N ALA A 138 -1.31 -63.85 -13.00
CA ALA A 138 -0.74 -62.65 -13.55
C ALA A 138 -1.74 -61.45 -13.45
N ILE A 139 -3.00 -61.67 -13.68
CA ILE A 139 -4.06 -60.67 -13.58
C ILE A 139 -4.25 -60.23 -12.11
N TRP A 140 -4.29 -61.17 -11.19
CA TRP A 140 -4.43 -60.90 -9.77
C TRP A 140 -3.21 -60.13 -9.21
N ASN A 141 -2.04 -60.55 -9.56
CA ASN A 141 -0.82 -59.86 -9.18
C ASN A 141 -0.71 -58.44 -9.76
N PHE A 142 -1.17 -58.23 -11.02
CA PHE A 142 -1.29 -56.90 -11.62
C PHE A 142 -2.32 -56.02 -10.86
N LEU A 143 -3.48 -56.55 -10.52
CA LEU A 143 -4.52 -55.84 -9.75
C LEU A 143 -4.05 -55.44 -8.34
N VAL A 144 -3.35 -56.32 -7.67
CA VAL A 144 -2.83 -56.09 -6.32
C VAL A 144 -1.70 -55.05 -6.37
N SER A 145 -0.82 -55.11 -7.37
CA SER A 145 0.33 -54.17 -7.51
C SER A 145 -0.05 -52.79 -8.03
N PHE A 146 -0.95 -52.70 -9.01
CA PHE A 146 -1.34 -51.45 -9.68
C PHE A 146 -2.71 -50.93 -9.29
N GLY A 147 -3.55 -51.74 -8.69
CA GLY A 147 -4.92 -51.37 -8.24
C GLY A 147 -4.93 -50.16 -7.34
N PRO A 148 -4.10 -50.07 -6.30
CA PRO A 148 -4.05 -48.88 -5.44
C PRO A 148 -3.67 -47.61 -6.21
N ILE A 149 -2.77 -47.68 -7.16
CA ILE A 149 -2.34 -46.54 -8.00
C ILE A 149 -3.49 -46.11 -8.89
N LEU A 150 -4.20 -47.03 -9.55
CA LEU A 150 -5.35 -46.75 -10.37
C LEU A 150 -6.49 -46.13 -9.54
N LEU A 151 -6.70 -46.63 -8.34
CA LEU A 151 -7.72 -46.08 -7.43
C LEU A 151 -7.36 -44.62 -7.03
N ILE A 152 -6.10 -44.34 -6.74
CA ILE A 152 -5.63 -42.96 -6.45
C ILE A 152 -5.90 -42.05 -7.65
N ILE A 153 -5.59 -42.47 -8.86
CA ILE A 153 -5.83 -41.71 -10.10
C ILE A 153 -7.32 -41.43 -10.27
N VAL A 154 -8.19 -42.42 -10.07
CA VAL A 154 -9.64 -42.26 -10.17
C VAL A 154 -10.16 -41.27 -9.10
N VAL A 155 -9.73 -41.43 -7.86
CA VAL A 155 -10.06 -40.48 -6.76
C VAL A 155 -9.57 -39.08 -7.07
N TRP A 156 -8.36 -38.96 -7.62
CA TRP A 156 -7.77 -37.66 -8.00
C TRP A 156 -8.57 -36.99 -9.14
N ILE A 157 -8.93 -37.74 -10.17
CA ILE A 157 -9.80 -37.26 -11.26
C ILE A 157 -11.18 -36.84 -10.72
N PHE A 158 -11.76 -37.65 -9.81
CA PHE A 158 -13.04 -37.33 -9.18
C PHE A 158 -13.00 -36.09 -8.33
N LEU A 159 -11.93 -35.91 -7.52
CA LEU A 159 -11.68 -34.70 -6.72
C LEU A 159 -11.45 -33.48 -7.61
N MET A 160 -10.66 -33.62 -8.66
CA MET A 160 -10.46 -32.56 -9.66
C MET A 160 -11.79 -32.13 -10.32
N ARG A 161 -12.63 -33.08 -10.72
CA ARG A 161 -13.96 -32.80 -11.28
C ARG A 161 -14.89 -32.14 -10.25
N ARG A 162 -14.85 -32.56 -9.00
CA ARG A 162 -15.67 -31.98 -7.94
C ARG A 162 -15.20 -30.57 -7.54
N MET A 163 -13.90 -30.29 -7.55
CA MET A 163 -13.33 -28.94 -7.33
C MET A 163 -13.61 -28.01 -8.51
N SER A 164 -13.77 -28.54 -9.71
CA SER A 164 -14.07 -27.77 -10.92
C SER A 164 -15.56 -27.45 -11.10
N GLY A 165 -16.47 -28.12 -10.39
CA GLY A 165 -17.92 -28.03 -10.58
C GLY A 165 -18.67 -27.03 -9.70
N GLY A 166 -17.99 -26.17 -8.94
CA GLY A 166 -18.62 -25.31 -7.91
C GLY A 166 -18.61 -23.80 -8.12
N ALA A 167 -18.32 -23.30 -9.32
CA ALA A 167 -18.51 -21.89 -9.65
C ALA A 167 -18.73 -21.77 -11.17
N SER A 168 -19.76 -21.09 -11.55
CA SER A 168 -20.03 -20.73 -12.94
C SER A 168 -18.90 -19.86 -13.52
N GLY A 169 -18.00 -20.45 -14.25
CA GLY A 169 -16.90 -19.75 -14.89
C GLY A 169 -15.71 -20.69 -15.13
N GLY A 170 -15.44 -20.99 -16.33
CA GLY A 170 -14.39 -21.71 -17.03
C GLY A 170 -13.13 -22.25 -16.31
N PRO A 171 -12.25 -22.96 -16.99
CA PRO A 171 -11.05 -23.55 -16.41
C PRO A 171 -10.03 -22.45 -16.04
N GLY A 172 -10.10 -21.95 -14.78
CA GLY A 172 -9.33 -20.77 -14.38
C GLY A 172 -8.61 -20.79 -13.02
N GLY A 173 -8.58 -21.90 -12.32
CA GLY A 173 -8.08 -21.89 -10.92
C GLY A 173 -6.59 -21.61 -10.73
N VAL A 174 -5.74 -22.10 -11.58
CA VAL A 174 -4.27 -21.94 -11.45
C VAL A 174 -3.72 -20.90 -12.44
N PHE A 175 -4.45 -20.57 -13.50
CA PHE A 175 -4.06 -19.63 -14.55
C PHE A 175 -4.64 -18.20 -14.37
N SER A 176 -5.34 -17.92 -13.28
CA SER A 176 -5.93 -16.59 -13.04
C SER A 176 -4.95 -15.57 -12.42
N VAL A 177 -3.74 -15.94 -12.10
CA VAL A 177 -2.73 -15.08 -11.47
C VAL A 177 -2.36 -13.88 -12.36
N GLY A 178 -2.46 -14.02 -13.68
CA GLY A 178 -2.16 -12.94 -14.63
C GLY A 178 -3.35 -12.05 -15.03
N LYS A 179 -4.54 -12.24 -14.44
CA LYS A 179 -5.70 -11.39 -14.75
C LYS A 179 -5.66 -10.09 -13.95
N ALA A 180 -5.95 -8.99 -14.62
CA ALA A 180 -6.09 -7.69 -13.96
C ALA A 180 -7.32 -7.71 -13.03
N LYS A 181 -7.12 -7.31 -11.78
CA LYS A 181 -8.19 -7.11 -10.78
C LYS A 181 -8.72 -5.67 -10.85
N ALA A 182 -8.89 -5.13 -12.05
CA ALA A 182 -9.40 -3.79 -12.21
C ALA A 182 -10.78 -3.66 -11.56
N GLN A 183 -10.95 -2.64 -10.73
CA GLN A 183 -12.26 -2.27 -10.23
C GLN A 183 -13.01 -1.59 -11.38
N LEU A 184 -14.01 -2.27 -11.90
CA LEU A 184 -14.88 -1.71 -12.92
C LEU A 184 -16.07 -1.00 -12.25
N PHE A 185 -16.14 0.30 -12.42
CA PHE A 185 -17.30 1.10 -12.07
C PHE A 185 -18.18 1.20 -13.31
N ASP A 186 -19.24 0.38 -13.36
CA ASP A 186 -20.16 0.32 -14.50
C ASP A 186 -21.32 1.28 -14.29
N LYS A 187 -21.92 1.74 -15.36
CA LYS A 187 -22.98 2.74 -15.42
C LYS A 187 -24.18 2.46 -14.50
N ASP A 188 -24.49 1.19 -14.25
CA ASP A 188 -25.76 0.78 -13.65
C ASP A 188 -25.75 0.53 -12.15
N ASN A 189 -24.58 0.47 -11.50
CA ASN A 189 -24.50 -0.05 -10.11
C ASN A 189 -23.94 0.92 -9.06
N ASP A 190 -23.32 2.04 -9.45
CA ASP A 190 -22.66 2.92 -8.50
C ASP A 190 -23.15 4.37 -8.60
N ARG A 191 -23.13 5.09 -7.49
CA ARG A 191 -23.42 6.52 -7.44
C ARG A 191 -22.42 7.25 -8.35
N LYS A 192 -22.91 7.84 -9.43
CA LYS A 192 -22.07 8.61 -10.37
C LYS A 192 -21.49 9.83 -9.66
N VAL A 193 -20.17 9.90 -9.63
CA VAL A 193 -19.42 11.09 -9.20
C VAL A 193 -19.33 12.02 -10.42
N THR A 194 -19.69 13.29 -10.26
CA THR A 194 -19.66 14.32 -11.32
C THR A 194 -18.82 15.51 -10.87
N PHE A 195 -18.61 16.48 -11.75
CA PHE A 195 -17.89 17.71 -11.39
C PHE A 195 -18.55 18.51 -10.27
N LYS A 196 -19.83 18.31 -10.00
CA LYS A 196 -20.56 18.91 -8.85
C LYS A 196 -20.11 18.36 -7.50
N ASP A 197 -19.51 17.15 -7.50
CA ASP A 197 -19.00 16.51 -6.29
C ASP A 197 -17.53 16.84 -6.03
N VAL A 198 -16.88 17.51 -6.99
CA VAL A 198 -15.48 17.97 -6.90
C VAL A 198 -15.53 19.48 -6.62
N ALA A 199 -15.18 19.90 -5.43
CA ALA A 199 -15.05 21.31 -5.07
C ALA A 199 -13.65 21.82 -5.48
N GLY A 200 -13.58 23.09 -5.86
CA GLY A 200 -12.32 23.68 -6.32
C GLY A 200 -11.80 23.11 -7.63
N LEU A 201 -10.49 23.18 -7.83
CA LEU A 201 -9.75 22.63 -8.99
C LEU A 201 -10.26 23.22 -10.33
N ALA A 202 -10.52 24.53 -10.38
CA ALA A 202 -11.14 25.17 -11.54
C ALA A 202 -10.32 24.96 -12.81
N GLU A 203 -9.01 25.17 -12.77
CA GLU A 203 -8.10 25.00 -13.90
C GLU A 203 -8.01 23.54 -14.35
N ALA A 204 -7.82 22.63 -13.38
CA ALA A 204 -7.76 21.20 -13.68
C ALA A 204 -9.07 20.69 -14.28
N LYS A 205 -10.21 21.15 -13.78
CA LYS A 205 -11.54 20.84 -14.36
C LYS A 205 -11.65 21.32 -15.81
N GLN A 206 -11.22 22.54 -16.10
CA GLN A 206 -11.25 23.09 -17.45
C GLN A 206 -10.41 22.23 -18.42
N GLU A 207 -9.23 21.79 -17.99
CA GLU A 207 -8.39 20.91 -18.81
C GLU A 207 -9.02 19.54 -19.06
N VAL A 208 -9.63 18.94 -18.03
CA VAL A 208 -10.28 17.63 -18.19
C VAL A 208 -11.65 17.73 -18.89
N GLU A 209 -12.32 18.88 -18.90
CA GLU A 209 -13.55 19.10 -19.68
C GLU A 209 -13.34 18.88 -21.19
N GLU A 210 -12.15 19.18 -21.70
CA GLU A 210 -11.79 18.84 -23.10
C GLU A 210 -11.84 17.33 -23.32
N ILE A 211 -11.36 16.54 -22.35
CA ILE A 211 -11.38 15.07 -22.40
C ILE A 211 -12.84 14.57 -22.39
N VAL A 212 -13.69 15.15 -21.53
CA VAL A 212 -15.13 14.83 -21.46
C VAL A 212 -15.82 15.17 -22.77
N SER A 213 -15.60 16.38 -23.29
CA SER A 213 -16.17 16.84 -24.56
C SER A 213 -15.77 15.95 -25.70
N PHE A 214 -14.52 15.50 -25.70
CA PHE A 214 -13.99 14.58 -26.70
C PHE A 214 -14.66 13.20 -26.62
N LEU A 215 -14.81 12.62 -25.42
CA LEU A 215 -15.46 11.31 -25.23
C LEU A 215 -16.95 11.34 -25.65
N LYS A 216 -17.62 12.50 -25.43
CA LYS A 216 -19.02 12.70 -25.83
C LYS A 216 -19.18 12.91 -27.33
N ASN A 217 -18.29 13.68 -27.96
CA ASN A 217 -18.41 14.13 -29.35
C ASN A 217 -17.06 14.05 -30.10
N PRO A 218 -16.55 12.84 -30.38
CA PRO A 218 -15.24 12.68 -31.01
C PRO A 218 -15.17 13.26 -32.44
N GLU A 219 -16.26 13.23 -33.18
CA GLU A 219 -16.34 13.71 -34.58
C GLU A 219 -15.98 15.16 -34.74
N LYS A 220 -16.44 16.03 -33.82
CA LYS A 220 -16.16 17.47 -33.79
C LYS A 220 -14.65 17.79 -33.86
N TYR A 221 -13.82 16.97 -33.24
CA TYR A 221 -12.37 17.17 -33.17
C TYR A 221 -11.66 16.56 -34.37
N THR A 222 -12.10 15.38 -34.79
CA THR A 222 -11.48 14.65 -35.92
C THR A 222 -11.73 15.32 -37.26
N GLU A 223 -12.88 15.94 -37.47
CA GLU A 223 -13.22 16.70 -38.68
C GLU A 223 -12.25 17.87 -38.95
N LEU A 224 -11.75 18.49 -37.87
CA LEU A 224 -10.78 19.57 -37.95
C LEU A 224 -9.31 19.08 -38.04
N GLY A 225 -9.11 17.77 -38.09
CA GLY A 225 -7.77 17.17 -38.13
C GLY A 225 -7.09 17.07 -36.76
N GLY A 226 -7.82 17.35 -35.66
CA GLY A 226 -7.31 17.24 -34.29
C GLY A 226 -7.02 15.79 -33.92
N LYS A 227 -5.89 15.59 -33.27
CA LYS A 227 -5.52 14.29 -32.69
C LYS A 227 -5.94 14.27 -31.21
N ILE A 228 -6.56 13.18 -30.84
CA ILE A 228 -7.03 12.91 -29.49
C ILE A 228 -5.85 12.66 -28.57
N PRO A 229 -5.77 13.27 -27.40
CA PRO A 229 -4.78 12.86 -26.41
C PRO A 229 -5.08 11.42 -25.95
N LYS A 230 -4.10 10.55 -26.06
CA LYS A 230 -4.24 9.15 -25.62
C LYS A 230 -4.23 9.03 -24.11
N GLY A 231 -3.54 9.96 -23.43
CA GLY A 231 -3.46 9.94 -21.99
C GLY A 231 -3.16 11.29 -21.35
N ALA A 232 -3.62 11.47 -20.13
CA ALA A 232 -3.28 12.63 -19.30
C ALA A 232 -2.76 12.16 -17.94
N LEU A 233 -1.77 12.90 -17.44
CA LEU A 233 -1.14 12.63 -16.15
C LEU A 233 -1.55 13.71 -15.15
N LEU A 234 -2.23 13.29 -14.07
CA LEU A 234 -2.58 14.15 -12.95
C LEU A 234 -1.40 14.20 -11.97
N VAL A 235 -0.82 15.38 -11.78
CA VAL A 235 0.39 15.58 -10.98
C VAL A 235 0.05 16.50 -9.79
N GLY A 236 0.41 16.13 -8.58
CA GLY A 236 0.22 17.01 -7.43
C GLY A 236 0.39 16.31 -6.09
N PRO A 237 0.37 17.07 -4.99
CA PRO A 237 0.51 16.51 -3.65
C PRO A 237 -0.56 15.47 -3.30
N PRO A 238 -0.29 14.57 -2.32
CA PRO A 238 -1.31 13.62 -1.89
C PRO A 238 -2.53 14.34 -1.29
N GLY A 239 -3.70 13.75 -1.44
CA GLY A 239 -4.94 14.26 -0.85
C GLY A 239 -5.61 15.40 -1.63
N THR A 240 -5.07 15.84 -2.76
CA THR A 240 -5.63 16.96 -3.56
C THR A 240 -6.83 16.57 -4.44
N GLY A 241 -7.25 15.30 -4.43
CA GLY A 241 -8.46 14.87 -5.15
C GLY A 241 -8.23 14.29 -6.55
N LYS A 242 -7.01 13.95 -6.94
CA LYS A 242 -6.66 13.38 -8.27
C LYS A 242 -7.56 12.20 -8.66
N THR A 243 -7.70 11.23 -7.78
CA THR A 243 -8.55 10.04 -7.98
C THR A 243 -10.03 10.42 -8.09
N LEU A 244 -10.49 11.40 -7.29
CA LEU A 244 -11.86 11.90 -7.32
C LEU A 244 -12.15 12.62 -8.66
N LEU A 245 -11.22 13.45 -9.11
CA LEU A 245 -11.29 14.15 -10.40
C LEU A 245 -11.39 13.15 -11.57
N ALA A 246 -10.54 12.11 -11.56
CA ALA A 246 -10.57 11.06 -12.61
C ALA A 246 -11.94 10.33 -12.65
N LYS A 247 -12.52 10.03 -11.49
CA LYS A 247 -13.87 9.45 -11.39
C LYS A 247 -14.94 10.42 -11.90
N ALA A 248 -14.80 11.70 -11.59
CA ALA A 248 -15.74 12.73 -12.05
C ALA A 248 -15.70 12.90 -13.57
N VAL A 249 -14.53 12.81 -14.19
CA VAL A 249 -14.38 12.83 -15.66
C VAL A 249 -15.17 11.69 -16.30
N ALA A 250 -15.06 10.49 -15.76
CA ALA A 250 -15.78 9.31 -16.28
C ALA A 250 -17.30 9.44 -16.07
N GLY A 251 -17.71 9.90 -14.90
CA GLY A 251 -19.13 10.13 -14.59
C GLY A 251 -19.74 11.23 -15.44
N GLU A 252 -19.00 12.31 -15.70
CA GLU A 252 -19.42 13.41 -16.55
C GLU A 252 -19.49 13.00 -18.03
N ALA A 253 -18.54 12.18 -18.49
CA ALA A 253 -18.50 11.64 -19.85
C ALA A 253 -19.52 10.49 -20.07
N ASP A 254 -20.06 9.93 -19.01
CA ASP A 254 -20.96 8.77 -19.01
C ASP A 254 -20.32 7.53 -19.65
N VAL A 255 -19.07 7.23 -19.29
CA VAL A 255 -18.30 6.09 -19.81
C VAL A 255 -17.84 5.16 -18.67
N PRO A 256 -17.62 3.86 -18.96
CA PRO A 256 -17.05 2.94 -17.99
C PRO A 256 -15.67 3.39 -17.47
N PHE A 257 -15.42 3.14 -16.19
CA PHE A 257 -14.20 3.54 -15.50
C PHE A 257 -13.48 2.31 -14.91
N PHE A 258 -12.29 2.04 -15.42
CA PHE A 258 -11.39 0.99 -14.91
C PHE A 258 -10.38 1.63 -13.98
N SER A 259 -10.34 1.22 -12.72
CA SER A 259 -9.39 1.76 -11.74
C SER A 259 -8.44 0.68 -11.22
N LEU A 260 -7.13 0.97 -11.27
CA LEU A 260 -6.07 0.15 -10.68
C LEU A 260 -5.03 1.05 -10.00
N SER A 261 -4.30 0.48 -9.04
CA SER A 261 -3.08 1.09 -8.54
C SER A 261 -1.87 0.61 -9.36
N GLY A 262 -0.88 1.47 -9.57
CA GLY A 262 0.41 1.09 -10.13
C GLY A 262 1.06 -0.08 -9.38
N SER A 263 0.85 -0.15 -8.08
CA SER A 263 1.34 -1.26 -7.24
C SER A 263 0.71 -2.62 -7.61
N ASP A 264 -0.50 -2.65 -8.18
CA ASP A 264 -1.15 -3.90 -8.62
C ASP A 264 -0.41 -4.58 -9.78
N PHE A 265 0.44 -3.85 -10.48
CA PHE A 265 1.26 -4.39 -11.56
C PHE A 265 2.62 -4.91 -11.08
N VAL A 266 3.02 -4.57 -9.85
CA VAL A 266 4.32 -4.99 -9.30
C VAL A 266 4.16 -6.33 -8.57
N GLU A 267 4.73 -7.38 -9.15
CA GLU A 267 4.65 -8.75 -8.61
C GLU A 267 6.05 -9.37 -8.56
N MET A 268 6.22 -10.37 -7.71
CA MET A 268 7.49 -11.10 -7.60
C MET A 268 7.70 -12.13 -8.74
N PHE A 269 6.63 -12.50 -9.44
CA PHE A 269 6.70 -13.51 -10.49
C PHE A 269 6.88 -12.88 -11.87
N VAL A 270 7.88 -13.31 -12.59
CA VAL A 270 8.25 -12.79 -13.91
C VAL A 270 7.07 -12.91 -14.91
N GLY A 271 6.75 -11.81 -15.57
CA GLY A 271 5.73 -11.71 -16.63
C GLY A 271 4.30 -11.53 -16.15
N VAL A 272 4.03 -11.60 -14.83
CA VAL A 272 2.67 -11.43 -14.29
C VAL A 272 2.20 -9.97 -14.45
N GLY A 273 3.06 -9.00 -14.14
CA GLY A 273 2.77 -7.58 -14.32
C GLY A 273 2.42 -7.25 -15.77
N ALA A 274 3.26 -7.67 -16.69
CA ALA A 274 3.06 -7.48 -18.12
C ALA A 274 1.76 -8.17 -18.62
N SER A 275 1.43 -9.34 -18.07
CA SER A 275 0.18 -10.05 -18.38
C SER A 275 -1.06 -9.27 -17.91
N ARG A 276 -1.00 -8.68 -16.72
CA ARG A 276 -2.08 -7.83 -16.20
C ARG A 276 -2.28 -6.57 -17.04
N VAL A 277 -1.19 -5.95 -17.48
CA VAL A 277 -1.26 -4.81 -18.41
C VAL A 277 -2.03 -5.21 -19.68
N ARG A 278 -1.62 -6.29 -20.35
CA ARG A 278 -2.30 -6.78 -21.58
C ARG A 278 -3.79 -7.06 -21.32
N ASP A 279 -4.11 -7.72 -20.22
CA ASP A 279 -5.50 -8.07 -19.88
C ASP A 279 -6.36 -6.81 -19.64
N LEU A 280 -5.83 -5.84 -18.88
CA LEU A 280 -6.48 -4.55 -18.66
C LEU A 280 -6.81 -3.83 -19.96
N PHE A 281 -5.80 -3.70 -20.84
CA PHE A 281 -5.96 -3.00 -22.11
C PHE A 281 -6.91 -3.75 -23.08
N ARG A 282 -6.92 -5.09 -23.03
CA ARG A 282 -7.90 -5.90 -23.77
C ARG A 282 -9.33 -5.62 -23.29
N GLN A 283 -9.55 -5.64 -21.96
CA GLN A 283 -10.86 -5.34 -21.37
C GLN A 283 -11.32 -3.92 -21.69
N ALA A 284 -10.40 -2.94 -21.66
CA ALA A 284 -10.69 -1.55 -22.02
C ALA A 284 -11.12 -1.42 -23.48
N LYS A 285 -10.43 -2.11 -24.40
CA LYS A 285 -10.78 -2.14 -25.83
C LYS A 285 -12.19 -2.74 -26.06
N GLU A 286 -12.54 -3.78 -25.30
CA GLU A 286 -13.85 -4.44 -25.39
C GLU A 286 -14.99 -3.55 -24.88
N LYS A 287 -14.71 -2.60 -23.98
CA LYS A 287 -15.70 -1.69 -23.39
C LYS A 287 -15.55 -0.23 -23.85
N ALA A 288 -14.85 0.02 -24.93
CA ALA A 288 -14.70 1.39 -25.46
C ALA A 288 -16.06 1.95 -25.95
N PRO A 289 -16.36 3.27 -25.75
CA PRO A 289 -15.49 4.27 -25.12
C PRO A 289 -15.42 4.12 -23.59
N CYS A 290 -14.19 4.26 -23.02
CA CYS A 290 -13.97 4.09 -21.59
C CYS A 290 -12.73 4.86 -21.11
N ILE A 291 -12.60 5.00 -19.79
CA ILE A 291 -11.42 5.58 -19.13
C ILE A 291 -10.70 4.48 -18.33
N VAL A 292 -9.39 4.37 -18.52
CA VAL A 292 -8.49 3.56 -17.70
C VAL A 292 -7.74 4.51 -16.77
N PHE A 293 -7.89 4.33 -15.47
CA PHE A 293 -7.20 5.13 -14.46
C PHE A 293 -6.16 4.30 -13.73
N ILE A 294 -4.92 4.79 -13.71
CA ILE A 294 -3.80 4.17 -13.01
C ILE A 294 -3.33 5.12 -11.92
N ASP A 295 -3.67 4.81 -10.68
CA ASP A 295 -3.20 5.58 -9.54
C ASP A 295 -1.77 5.19 -9.18
N GLU A 296 -1.00 6.11 -8.61
CA GLU A 296 0.39 5.89 -8.21
C GLU A 296 1.24 5.27 -9.34
N ILE A 297 1.18 5.85 -10.54
CA ILE A 297 1.89 5.33 -11.71
C ILE A 297 3.41 5.23 -11.49
N ASP A 298 3.96 6.02 -10.57
CA ASP A 298 5.37 6.00 -10.19
C ASP A 298 5.81 4.65 -9.58
N ALA A 299 4.90 3.82 -9.09
CA ALA A 299 5.21 2.46 -8.67
C ALA A 299 5.77 1.60 -9.81
N VAL A 300 5.31 1.82 -11.05
CA VAL A 300 5.76 1.10 -12.26
C VAL A 300 6.64 1.99 -13.13
N GLY A 301 6.31 3.27 -13.22
CA GLY A 301 6.86 4.22 -14.18
C GLY A 301 8.16 4.90 -13.78
N ARG A 302 8.80 4.50 -12.71
CA ARG A 302 10.03 5.14 -12.21
C ARG A 302 11.20 5.00 -13.17
N ALA A 303 11.94 6.09 -13.41
CA ALA A 303 13.14 6.12 -14.23
C ALA A 303 14.24 5.17 -13.74
N ARG A 304 15.03 4.65 -14.64
CA ARG A 304 16.14 3.71 -14.35
C ARG A 304 17.19 4.36 -13.45
N GLY A 305 17.37 3.82 -12.26
CA GLY A 305 18.43 4.24 -11.34
C GLY A 305 19.76 3.53 -11.66
N LYS A 306 20.87 4.23 -11.45
CA LYS A 306 22.23 3.68 -11.65
C LYS A 306 22.64 2.65 -10.59
N ASN A 307 21.84 2.41 -9.56
CA ASN A 307 22.16 1.48 -8.48
C ASN A 307 21.69 0.06 -8.82
N VAL A 308 22.67 -0.80 -8.97
CA VAL A 308 22.55 -2.20 -9.41
C VAL A 308 22.13 -3.11 -8.24
N ASN A 309 20.84 -3.12 -7.90
CA ASN A 309 20.24 -4.26 -7.22
C ASN A 309 19.44 -5.05 -8.27
N MET A 310 20.06 -6.08 -8.80
CA MET A 310 19.74 -6.67 -10.10
C MET A 310 18.38 -7.36 -10.27
N ASN A 311 17.72 -7.84 -9.22
CA ASN A 311 16.62 -8.80 -9.43
C ASN A 311 15.19 -8.23 -9.33
N SER A 312 14.97 -7.08 -8.70
CA SER A 312 13.61 -6.52 -8.58
C SER A 312 13.29 -5.46 -9.65
N ASN A 313 14.30 -4.94 -10.34
CA ASN A 313 14.11 -3.90 -11.35
C ASN A 313 13.67 -4.46 -12.71
N ASP A 314 14.10 -5.68 -13.07
CA ASP A 314 13.83 -6.28 -14.37
C ASP A 314 12.32 -6.49 -14.62
N GLU A 315 11.59 -6.94 -13.59
CA GLU A 315 10.14 -7.19 -13.74
C GLU A 315 9.35 -5.88 -13.86
N ARG A 316 9.76 -4.87 -13.11
CA ARG A 316 9.17 -3.53 -13.20
C ARG A 316 9.41 -2.92 -14.59
N GLU A 317 10.62 -3.04 -15.15
CA GLU A 317 10.96 -2.59 -16.50
C GLU A 317 10.14 -3.34 -17.56
N ASN A 318 10.00 -4.65 -17.44
CA ASN A 318 9.18 -5.45 -18.35
C ASN A 318 7.72 -4.98 -18.34
N THR A 319 7.19 -4.70 -17.17
CA THR A 319 5.82 -4.18 -17.00
C THR A 319 5.69 -2.78 -17.61
N LEU A 320 6.65 -1.89 -17.35
CA LEU A 320 6.68 -0.55 -17.95
C LEU A 320 6.74 -0.63 -19.48
N ASN A 321 7.64 -1.45 -20.03
CA ASN A 321 7.78 -1.63 -21.48
C ASN A 321 6.48 -2.17 -22.10
N GLN A 322 5.79 -3.08 -21.41
CA GLN A 322 4.48 -3.58 -21.86
C GLN A 322 3.43 -2.46 -21.84
N LEU A 323 3.42 -1.63 -20.79
CA LEU A 323 2.50 -0.48 -20.69
C LEU A 323 2.73 0.49 -21.86
N LEU A 324 4.00 0.84 -22.13
CA LEU A 324 4.36 1.71 -23.26
C LEU A 324 3.92 1.10 -24.59
N THR A 325 4.13 -0.20 -24.77
CA THR A 325 3.73 -0.93 -25.99
C THR A 325 2.21 -0.91 -26.17
N GLU A 326 1.43 -1.14 -25.11
CA GLU A 326 -0.03 -1.10 -25.20
C GLU A 326 -0.54 0.31 -25.50
N MET A 327 0.06 1.35 -24.90
CA MET A 327 -0.28 2.75 -25.19
C MET A 327 0.02 3.13 -26.65
N ASP A 328 1.16 2.70 -27.18
CA ASP A 328 1.56 2.94 -28.57
C ASP A 328 0.63 2.17 -29.53
N GLY A 329 0.19 0.96 -29.13
CA GLY A 329 -0.68 0.08 -29.91
C GLY A 329 -2.13 0.55 -30.07
N PHE A 330 -2.53 1.64 -29.40
CA PHE A 330 -3.84 2.24 -29.62
C PHE A 330 -3.83 3.09 -30.89
N GLY A 331 -4.80 2.86 -31.77
CA GLY A 331 -5.11 3.78 -32.85
C GLY A 331 -5.63 5.11 -32.27
N SER A 332 -5.49 6.18 -33.03
CA SER A 332 -5.91 7.53 -32.63
C SER A 332 -7.42 7.66 -32.29
N ASN A 333 -8.23 6.70 -32.71
CA ASN A 333 -9.69 6.73 -32.53
C ASN A 333 -10.25 5.51 -31.76
N SER A 334 -9.47 4.94 -30.86
CA SER A 334 -9.89 3.74 -30.11
C SER A 334 -10.98 3.99 -29.06
N GLY A 335 -11.26 5.26 -28.71
CA GLY A 335 -12.23 5.59 -27.66
C GLY A 335 -11.77 5.27 -26.25
N VAL A 336 -10.52 4.88 -26.05
CA VAL A 336 -9.94 4.59 -24.73
C VAL A 336 -8.99 5.72 -24.36
N ILE A 337 -9.23 6.36 -23.21
CA ILE A 337 -8.35 7.39 -22.66
C ILE A 337 -7.73 6.87 -21.36
N ILE A 338 -6.43 7.06 -21.23
CA ILE A 338 -5.69 6.64 -20.05
C ILE A 338 -5.44 7.88 -19.16
N LEU A 339 -5.97 7.86 -17.96
CA LEU A 339 -5.63 8.84 -16.93
C LEU A 339 -4.66 8.18 -15.94
N ALA A 340 -3.59 8.86 -15.59
CA ALA A 340 -2.71 8.37 -14.54
C ALA A 340 -2.54 9.45 -13.47
N ALA A 341 -2.25 9.05 -12.25
CA ALA A 341 -1.97 9.99 -11.15
C ALA A 341 -0.63 9.66 -10.51
N THR A 342 0.08 10.71 -10.10
CA THR A 342 1.32 10.59 -9.34
C THR A 342 1.49 11.78 -8.39
N ASN A 343 2.15 11.51 -7.28
CA ASN A 343 2.61 12.58 -6.37
C ASN A 343 4.05 13.03 -6.72
N ARG A 344 4.73 12.30 -7.60
CA ARG A 344 6.15 12.49 -7.90
C ARG A 344 6.45 12.35 -9.40
N ALA A 345 6.10 13.37 -10.16
CA ALA A 345 6.39 13.40 -11.60
C ALA A 345 7.90 13.44 -11.89
N ASP A 346 8.69 13.95 -10.95
CA ASP A 346 10.16 14.09 -11.04
C ASP A 346 10.88 12.75 -11.24
N ILE A 347 10.34 11.65 -10.69
CA ILE A 347 10.97 10.33 -10.75
C ILE A 347 10.49 9.48 -11.94
N LEU A 348 9.50 9.95 -12.71
CA LEU A 348 8.95 9.17 -13.84
C LEU A 348 9.92 9.07 -15.00
N ASP A 349 9.87 7.93 -15.68
CA ASP A 349 10.63 7.73 -16.92
C ASP A 349 10.09 8.68 -18.02
N LYS A 350 10.99 9.42 -18.62
CA LYS A 350 10.69 10.40 -19.69
C LYS A 350 9.96 9.75 -20.89
N ALA A 351 10.09 8.45 -21.07
CA ALA A 351 9.37 7.72 -22.12
C ALA A 351 7.85 7.75 -21.95
N LEU A 352 7.37 7.82 -20.70
CA LEU A 352 5.94 7.94 -20.38
C LEU A 352 5.38 9.30 -20.82
N LEU A 353 6.20 10.34 -20.76
CA LEU A 353 5.81 11.74 -21.02
C LEU A 353 5.95 12.16 -22.49
N ARG A 354 6.22 11.21 -23.39
CA ARG A 354 6.32 11.49 -24.83
C ARG A 354 4.94 11.61 -25.46
N ALA A 355 4.88 12.41 -26.54
CA ALA A 355 3.67 12.56 -27.37
C ALA A 355 3.11 11.19 -27.82
N GLY A 356 1.81 11.02 -27.69
CA GLY A 356 1.12 9.76 -27.95
C GLY A 356 1.01 8.82 -26.74
N ARG A 357 1.46 9.26 -25.56
CA ARG A 357 1.34 8.56 -24.28
C ARG A 357 0.69 9.49 -23.26
N PHE A 358 1.39 9.94 -22.21
CA PHE A 358 0.90 10.99 -21.31
C PHE A 358 1.39 12.35 -21.83
N ASP A 359 0.77 12.80 -22.89
CA ASP A 359 1.17 14.03 -23.57
C ASP A 359 0.60 15.30 -22.92
N ARG A 360 -0.35 15.14 -21.97
CA ARG A 360 -0.85 16.23 -21.13
C ARG A 360 -0.50 15.98 -19.67
N GLN A 361 0.03 17.00 -19.02
CA GLN A 361 0.26 17.00 -17.58
C GLN A 361 -0.67 18.04 -16.95
N ILE A 362 -1.57 17.58 -16.12
CA ILE A 362 -2.58 18.40 -15.45
C ILE A 362 -2.15 18.54 -13.99
N HIS A 363 -1.82 19.75 -13.59
CA HIS A 363 -1.38 20.02 -12.23
C HIS A 363 -2.59 20.16 -11.31
N VAL A 364 -2.58 19.42 -10.22
CA VAL A 364 -3.61 19.39 -9.18
C VAL A 364 -2.95 19.86 -7.88
N GLU A 365 -2.92 21.16 -7.68
CA GLU A 365 -2.24 21.82 -6.57
C GLU A 365 -3.02 21.71 -5.26
N LEU A 366 -2.43 22.20 -4.17
CA LEU A 366 -3.15 22.37 -2.92
C LEU A 366 -4.20 23.48 -3.09
N PRO A 367 -5.37 23.34 -2.49
CA PRO A 367 -6.46 24.31 -2.69
C PRO A 367 -6.15 25.66 -2.05
N ASP A 368 -6.49 26.72 -2.75
CA ASP A 368 -6.42 28.10 -2.23
C ASP A 368 -7.56 28.36 -1.21
N LEU A 369 -7.61 29.56 -0.65
CA LEU A 369 -8.60 29.94 0.36
C LEU A 369 -10.05 29.71 -0.11
N ASN A 370 -10.37 30.12 -1.34
CA ASN A 370 -11.72 29.99 -1.90
C ASN A 370 -12.07 28.53 -2.17
N GLU A 371 -11.14 27.79 -2.72
CA GLU A 371 -11.30 26.36 -2.97
C GLU A 371 -11.48 25.59 -1.67
N ARG A 372 -10.71 25.92 -0.60
CA ARG A 372 -10.90 25.30 0.71
C ARG A 372 -12.29 25.59 1.27
N LYS A 373 -12.80 26.82 1.08
CA LYS A 373 -14.17 27.17 1.47
C LYS A 373 -15.20 26.29 0.76
N GLU A 374 -15.03 26.08 -0.55
CA GLU A 374 -15.89 25.17 -1.33
C GLU A 374 -15.80 23.72 -0.84
N ILE A 375 -14.58 23.24 -0.57
CA ILE A 375 -14.32 21.87 -0.08
C ILE A 375 -14.99 21.68 1.29
N PHE A 376 -14.86 22.66 2.21
CA PHE A 376 -15.59 22.64 3.48
C PHE A 376 -17.10 22.57 3.23
N GLY A 377 -17.63 23.37 2.29
CA GLY A 377 -19.05 23.36 1.92
C GLY A 377 -19.54 21.96 1.50
N VAL A 378 -18.70 21.18 0.82
CA VAL A 378 -19.04 19.79 0.46
C VAL A 378 -18.99 18.86 1.69
N HIS A 379 -17.94 18.94 2.48
CA HIS A 379 -17.72 18.02 3.61
C HIS A 379 -18.59 18.33 4.84
N LEU A 380 -19.10 19.54 4.95
CA LEU A 380 -20.03 19.95 6.01
C LEU A 380 -21.48 19.46 5.77
N ARG A 381 -21.87 19.20 4.51
CA ARG A 381 -23.24 18.75 4.17
C ARG A 381 -23.78 17.57 4.98
N PRO A 382 -22.99 16.50 5.21
CA PRO A 382 -23.49 15.35 5.98
C PRO A 382 -23.42 15.56 7.49
N ILE A 383 -22.84 16.66 7.99
CA ILE A 383 -22.57 16.89 9.42
C ILE A 383 -23.65 17.82 10.00
N LYS A 384 -24.12 17.52 11.21
CA LYS A 384 -25.05 18.40 11.93
C LYS A 384 -24.25 19.50 12.62
N ILE A 385 -24.13 20.63 11.97
CA ILE A 385 -23.43 21.82 12.46
C ILE A 385 -24.40 22.80 13.11
N ASP A 386 -23.90 23.63 14.04
CA ASP A 386 -24.68 24.77 14.58
C ASP A 386 -24.33 26.06 13.82
N GLU A 387 -25.02 27.16 14.19
CA GLU A 387 -24.90 28.45 13.52
C GLU A 387 -23.52 29.12 13.71
N SER A 388 -22.71 28.65 14.65
CA SER A 388 -21.37 29.20 14.89
C SER A 388 -20.33 28.75 13.84
N VAL A 389 -20.68 27.75 13.04
CA VAL A 389 -19.75 27.13 12.07
C VAL A 389 -19.83 27.86 10.72
N ASP A 390 -18.77 28.54 10.36
CA ASP A 390 -18.63 29.23 9.09
C ASP A 390 -17.50 28.58 8.26
N ALA A 391 -17.83 28.16 7.04
CA ALA A 391 -16.89 27.54 6.11
C ALA A 391 -15.74 28.49 5.74
N GLU A 392 -15.97 29.76 5.64
CA GLU A 392 -14.94 30.74 5.34
C GLU A 392 -13.95 30.88 6.50
N PHE A 393 -14.46 30.96 7.73
CA PHE A 393 -13.60 30.95 8.92
C PHE A 393 -12.74 29.68 8.96
N LEU A 394 -13.34 28.50 8.74
CA LEU A 394 -12.59 27.22 8.74
C LEU A 394 -11.51 27.18 7.64
N ALA A 395 -11.82 27.69 6.46
CA ALA A 395 -10.86 27.78 5.34
C ALA A 395 -9.66 28.67 5.70
N ARG A 396 -9.91 29.78 6.42
CA ARG A 396 -8.82 30.67 6.92
C ARG A 396 -7.93 29.96 7.95
N GLN A 397 -8.51 29.08 8.78
CA GLN A 397 -7.77 28.37 9.83
C GLN A 397 -6.99 27.14 9.32
N THR A 398 -7.10 26.81 8.04
CA THR A 398 -6.49 25.59 7.46
C THR A 398 -5.66 25.88 6.20
N PRO A 399 -4.72 26.86 6.23
CA PRO A 399 -3.85 27.11 5.07
C PRO A 399 -2.98 25.88 4.80
N GLY A 400 -2.78 25.56 3.52
CA GLY A 400 -1.96 24.46 3.08
C GLY A 400 -2.57 23.06 3.28
N PHE A 401 -3.83 22.98 3.74
CA PHE A 401 -4.52 21.69 3.88
C PHE A 401 -5.03 21.21 2.52
N SER A 402 -4.84 19.92 2.27
CA SER A 402 -5.43 19.24 1.11
C SER A 402 -6.92 18.94 1.34
N GLY A 403 -7.63 18.57 0.30
CA GLY A 403 -9.02 18.13 0.41
C GLY A 403 -9.21 16.95 1.37
N ALA A 404 -8.23 16.04 1.41
CA ALA A 404 -8.27 14.91 2.34
C ALA A 404 -8.07 15.35 3.81
N ASP A 405 -7.21 16.34 4.05
CA ASP A 405 -7.02 16.92 5.39
C ASP A 405 -8.31 17.61 5.87
N ILE A 406 -8.97 18.36 4.99
CA ILE A 406 -10.25 19.02 5.28
C ILE A 406 -11.33 17.98 5.62
N ALA A 407 -11.43 16.92 4.83
CA ALA A 407 -12.35 15.81 5.11
C ALA A 407 -12.07 15.20 6.49
N ASN A 408 -10.78 15.03 6.82
CA ASN A 408 -10.36 14.51 8.12
C ASN A 408 -10.70 15.47 9.26
N VAL A 409 -10.51 16.78 9.08
CA VAL A 409 -10.94 17.82 10.06
C VAL A 409 -12.44 17.71 10.33
N CYS A 410 -13.24 17.62 9.29
CA CYS A 410 -14.70 17.52 9.40
C CYS A 410 -15.12 16.24 10.16
N ASN A 411 -14.49 15.12 9.85
CA ASN A 411 -14.75 13.85 10.54
C ASN A 411 -14.31 13.91 12.01
N GLU A 412 -13.10 14.41 12.28
CA GLU A 412 -12.55 14.50 13.64
C GLU A 412 -13.38 15.46 14.53
N ALA A 413 -13.84 16.59 13.97
CA ALA A 413 -14.71 17.51 14.69
C ALA A 413 -16.02 16.83 15.10
N ALA A 414 -16.62 16.04 14.22
CA ALA A 414 -17.83 15.27 14.54
C ALA A 414 -17.57 14.23 15.63
N LEU A 415 -16.40 13.57 15.60
CA LEU A 415 -16.01 12.62 16.65
C LEU A 415 -15.77 13.30 18.02
N ILE A 416 -15.17 14.49 18.01
CA ILE A 416 -14.96 15.30 19.24
C ILE A 416 -16.32 15.73 19.83
N ALA A 417 -17.22 16.26 19.01
CA ALA A 417 -18.57 16.66 19.43
C ALA A 417 -19.34 15.46 20.02
N ALA A 418 -19.29 14.30 19.35
CA ALA A 418 -19.94 13.07 19.82
C ALA A 418 -19.38 12.60 21.16
N ARG A 419 -18.06 12.64 21.33
CA ARG A 419 -17.37 12.28 22.59
C ARG A 419 -17.80 13.18 23.75
N ASN A 420 -18.04 14.46 23.45
CA ASN A 420 -18.49 15.46 24.44
C ASN A 420 -20.01 15.47 24.65
N GLY A 421 -20.75 14.54 24.03
CA GLY A 421 -22.21 14.42 24.19
C GLY A 421 -23.01 15.55 23.53
N LYS A 422 -22.42 16.29 22.60
CA LYS A 422 -23.08 17.41 21.91
C LYS A 422 -24.05 16.89 20.83
N LYS A 423 -25.11 17.63 20.55
CA LYS A 423 -26.09 17.33 19.49
C LYS A 423 -25.71 17.92 18.14
N PHE A 424 -24.91 18.97 18.14
CA PHE A 424 -24.41 19.68 16.97
C PHE A 424 -22.91 19.89 17.13
N VAL A 425 -22.21 19.89 15.99
CA VAL A 425 -20.78 20.20 15.94
C VAL A 425 -20.63 21.72 15.93
N GLN A 426 -19.80 22.24 16.83
CA GLN A 426 -19.57 23.66 17.03
C GLN A 426 -18.21 24.10 16.50
N LYS A 427 -18.01 25.39 16.31
CA LYS A 427 -16.74 26.01 15.91
C LYS A 427 -15.54 25.49 16.73
N GLU A 428 -15.72 25.39 18.07
CA GLU A 428 -14.67 24.88 18.97
C GLU A 428 -14.24 23.44 18.64
N ASP A 429 -15.20 22.59 18.23
CA ASP A 429 -14.89 21.19 17.92
C ASP A 429 -14.02 21.10 16.65
N PHE A 430 -14.24 21.97 15.67
CA PHE A 430 -13.40 22.10 14.48
C PHE A 430 -12.00 22.60 14.84
N MET A 431 -11.89 23.63 15.72
CA MET A 431 -10.59 24.13 16.16
C MET A 431 -9.80 23.03 16.90
N ASN A 432 -10.46 22.29 17.76
CA ASN A 432 -9.86 21.15 18.45
C ASN A 432 -9.46 20.02 17.47
N ALA A 433 -10.22 19.84 16.40
CA ALA A 433 -9.88 18.86 15.34
C ALA A 433 -8.64 19.28 14.57
N VAL A 434 -8.54 20.55 14.17
CA VAL A 434 -7.34 21.11 13.52
C VAL A 434 -6.13 20.92 14.42
N ASP A 435 -6.24 21.29 15.69
CA ASP A 435 -5.18 21.12 16.68
C ASP A 435 -4.71 19.67 16.80
N ARG A 436 -5.67 18.76 16.84
CA ARG A 436 -5.38 17.33 16.96
C ARG A 436 -4.68 16.76 15.72
N ILE A 437 -5.06 17.23 14.55
CA ILE A 437 -4.47 16.77 13.28
C ILE A 437 -3.05 17.31 13.11
N VAL A 438 -2.83 18.59 13.40
CA VAL A 438 -1.53 19.23 13.24
C VAL A 438 -0.57 18.88 14.39
N GLY A 439 -1.03 18.99 15.64
CA GLY A 439 -0.19 18.83 16.83
C GLY A 439 -0.26 17.48 17.53
N GLY A 440 -1.27 16.68 17.21
CA GLY A 440 -1.52 15.42 17.90
C GLY A 440 -2.35 15.57 19.19
N LEU A 441 -2.52 14.48 19.91
CA LEU A 441 -3.28 14.45 21.17
C LEU A 441 -2.53 15.19 22.29
N GLU A 442 -3.28 15.92 23.12
CA GLU A 442 -2.79 16.51 24.37
C GLU A 442 -2.32 15.43 25.34
N LYS A 443 -1.15 15.65 25.92
CA LYS A 443 -0.56 14.76 26.91
C LYS A 443 -0.65 15.37 28.31
N ARG A 444 -1.85 15.48 28.85
CA ARG A 444 -2.12 16.07 30.18
C ARG A 444 -1.50 15.28 31.33
N THR A 445 -1.14 14.03 31.09
CA THR A 445 -0.51 13.15 32.10
C THR A 445 1.01 13.29 32.16
N LYS A 446 1.61 14.07 31.25
CA LYS A 446 3.05 14.26 31.24
C LYS A 446 3.46 15.19 32.39
N ILE A 447 4.27 14.66 33.29
CA ILE A 447 4.78 15.42 34.43
C ILE A 447 5.94 16.29 33.94
N THR A 448 5.78 17.60 34.07
CA THR A 448 6.82 18.59 33.82
C THR A 448 7.13 19.30 35.15
N THR A 449 8.40 19.56 35.38
CA THR A 449 8.82 20.33 36.58
C THR A 449 8.48 21.81 36.38
N ALA A 450 8.46 22.57 37.46
CA ALA A 450 8.21 24.02 37.42
C ALA A 450 9.25 24.73 36.55
N ASP A 451 10.52 24.33 36.66
CA ASP A 451 11.61 24.89 35.84
C ASP A 451 11.44 24.57 34.35
N GLU A 452 11.01 23.35 34.01
CA GLU A 452 10.73 22.98 32.62
C GLU A 452 9.54 23.78 32.07
N ARG A 453 8.46 23.93 32.84
CA ARG A 453 7.30 24.74 32.43
C ARG A 453 7.70 26.20 32.19
N GLN A 454 8.53 26.76 33.07
CA GLN A 454 9.05 28.11 32.91
C GLN A 454 9.91 28.24 31.62
N CYS A 455 10.74 27.25 31.38
CA CYS A 455 11.58 27.20 30.16
C CYS A 455 10.71 27.17 28.90
N ILE A 456 9.71 26.29 28.86
CA ILE A 456 8.77 26.16 27.73
C ILE A 456 7.99 27.47 27.53
N ALA A 457 7.48 28.06 28.64
CA ALA A 457 6.68 29.30 28.55
C ALA A 457 7.50 30.46 27.97
N ASN A 458 8.77 30.62 28.42
CA ASN A 458 9.65 31.64 27.87
C ASN A 458 10.01 31.40 26.41
N HIS A 459 10.25 30.15 26.05
CA HIS A 459 10.55 29.71 24.66
C HIS A 459 9.37 30.06 23.73
N GLU A 460 8.17 29.61 24.07
CA GLU A 460 6.97 29.87 23.24
C GLU A 460 6.58 31.37 23.24
N ALA A 461 6.75 32.07 24.35
CA ALA A 461 6.56 33.51 24.40
C ALA A 461 7.55 34.27 23.51
N GLY A 462 8.79 33.75 23.39
CA GLY A 462 9.81 34.29 22.48
C GLY A 462 9.36 34.23 21.02
N HIS A 463 8.87 33.08 20.61
CA HIS A 463 8.31 32.90 19.27
C HIS A 463 7.12 33.84 19.02
N ALA A 464 6.19 33.89 19.95
CA ALA A 464 4.98 34.70 19.84
C ALA A 464 5.30 36.21 19.77
N THR A 465 6.20 36.67 20.60
CA THR A 465 6.62 38.09 20.63
C THR A 465 7.20 38.52 19.29
N LEU A 466 8.15 37.74 18.74
CA LEU A 466 8.78 38.08 17.46
C LEU A 466 7.81 37.98 16.29
N SER A 467 6.94 36.96 16.27
CA SER A 467 5.90 36.86 15.23
C SER A 467 4.95 38.04 15.24
N TRP A 468 4.64 38.59 16.40
CA TRP A 468 3.75 39.75 16.51
C TRP A 468 4.40 41.02 16.00
N LEU A 469 5.68 41.21 16.28
CA LEU A 469 6.41 42.47 16.04
C LEU A 469 7.06 42.55 14.65
N LEU A 470 7.33 41.42 13.99
CA LEU A 470 7.95 41.38 12.68
C LEU A 470 6.91 41.49 11.56
N GLU A 471 7.23 42.28 10.55
CA GLU A 471 6.35 42.60 9.42
C GLU A 471 5.90 41.35 8.67
N HIS A 472 6.89 40.53 8.29
CA HIS A 472 6.66 39.43 7.38
C HIS A 472 6.54 38.05 8.08
N ALA A 473 6.57 38.04 9.41
CA ALA A 473 6.36 36.80 10.17
C ALA A 473 4.87 36.38 10.10
N ASN A 474 4.65 35.09 10.06
CA ASN A 474 3.29 34.52 9.97
C ASN A 474 2.42 34.95 11.16
N PRO A 475 1.16 35.37 10.92
CA PRO A 475 0.24 35.76 11.99
C PRO A 475 0.06 34.65 13.02
N LEU A 476 0.11 35.01 14.28
CA LEU A 476 -0.08 34.10 15.40
C LEU A 476 -1.55 33.80 15.61
N VAL A 477 -1.92 32.56 15.78
CA VAL A 477 -3.28 32.12 16.11
C VAL A 477 -3.39 31.87 17.61
N LYS A 478 -2.48 31.09 18.15
CA LYS A 478 -2.44 30.76 19.59
C LYS A 478 -1.05 30.22 19.99
N VAL A 479 -0.79 30.25 21.27
CA VAL A 479 0.41 29.67 21.87
C VAL A 479 0.00 28.74 23.02
N THR A 480 0.64 27.61 23.18
CA THR A 480 0.35 26.68 24.26
C THR A 480 1.62 26.03 24.81
N ILE A 481 1.63 25.82 26.11
CA ILE A 481 2.65 25.05 26.81
C ILE A 481 2.15 23.63 27.19
N VAL A 482 0.97 23.26 26.72
CA VAL A 482 0.42 21.91 26.91
C VAL A 482 1.11 20.96 25.90
N PRO A 483 1.81 19.91 26.37
CA PRO A 483 2.51 19.01 25.46
C PRO A 483 1.55 18.27 24.49
N ARG A 484 1.94 18.23 23.21
CA ARG A 484 1.21 17.51 22.17
C ARG A 484 2.18 16.68 21.33
N GLY A 485 1.82 15.46 21.02
CA GLY A 485 2.66 14.60 20.19
C GLY A 485 4.09 14.49 20.71
N LYS A 486 5.07 15.02 19.97
CA LYS A 486 6.48 15.10 20.37
C LYS A 486 6.85 16.47 20.95
N ALA A 487 6.04 17.50 20.72
CA ALA A 487 6.31 18.86 21.18
C ALA A 487 5.96 19.05 22.67
N LEU A 488 6.74 19.87 23.35
CA LEU A 488 6.55 20.25 24.76
C LEU A 488 5.65 21.47 24.90
N GLY A 489 5.68 22.36 23.89
CA GLY A 489 4.80 23.50 23.69
C GLY A 489 4.66 23.73 22.21
N ALA A 490 3.88 24.69 21.78
CA ALA A 490 3.74 25.09 20.39
C ALA A 490 3.13 26.48 20.23
N ALA A 491 3.73 27.26 19.37
CA ALA A 491 3.14 28.46 18.84
C ALA A 491 2.50 28.11 17.46
N TRP A 492 1.24 28.43 17.32
CA TRP A 492 0.45 28.13 16.13
C TRP A 492 0.33 29.38 15.27
N TYR A 493 0.73 29.24 14.04
CA TYR A 493 0.72 30.32 13.06
C TYR A 493 -0.28 30.03 11.94
N LEU A 494 -0.74 31.09 11.31
CA LEU A 494 -1.46 31.04 10.06
C LEU A 494 -0.44 31.27 8.92
N PRO A 495 0.07 30.23 8.27
CA PRO A 495 1.02 30.44 7.18
C PRO A 495 0.37 31.25 6.05
N GLU A 496 1.05 32.28 5.64
CA GLU A 496 0.58 33.12 4.52
C GLU A 496 0.85 32.43 3.19
N GLU A 497 -0.19 32.29 2.37
CA GLU A 497 -0.09 31.68 1.05
C GLU A 497 0.62 32.65 0.09
N ARG A 498 1.91 32.40 -0.13
CA ARG A 498 2.76 33.22 -1.01
C ARG A 498 3.24 32.38 -2.19
N GLN A 499 3.12 32.90 -3.39
CA GLN A 499 3.69 32.27 -4.60
C GLN A 499 5.17 32.64 -4.77
N ILE A 500 5.56 33.81 -4.30
CA ILE A 500 6.93 34.32 -4.34
C ILE A 500 7.28 34.79 -2.92
N THR A 501 8.46 34.39 -2.43
CA THR A 501 8.98 34.80 -1.12
C THR A 501 10.23 35.64 -1.30
N THR A 502 10.26 36.82 -0.69
CA THR A 502 11.42 37.71 -0.76
C THR A 502 12.47 37.32 0.30
N ARG A 503 13.67 37.86 0.15
CA ARG A 503 14.78 37.70 1.11
C ARG A 503 14.38 38.18 2.52
N GLU A 504 13.73 39.33 2.59
CA GLU A 504 13.28 39.97 3.85
C GLU A 504 12.28 39.07 4.57
N GLN A 505 11.35 38.49 3.82
CA GLN A 505 10.35 37.56 4.37
C GLN A 505 10.99 36.31 4.98
N LEU A 506 11.99 35.72 4.28
CA LEU A 506 12.72 34.56 4.80
C LEU A 506 13.53 34.94 6.07
N LEU A 507 14.10 36.13 6.10
CA LEU A 507 14.88 36.60 7.28
C LEU A 507 13.95 36.83 8.49
N ASP A 508 12.77 37.44 8.29
CA ASP A 508 11.77 37.63 9.36
C ASP A 508 11.28 36.30 9.92
N GLU A 509 11.01 35.35 9.04
CA GLU A 509 10.61 34.00 9.45
C GLU A 509 11.71 33.29 10.25
N MET A 510 12.98 33.41 9.83
CA MET A 510 14.12 32.89 10.60
C MET A 510 14.25 33.56 11.97
N CYS A 511 14.12 34.88 12.00
CA CYS A 511 14.22 35.68 13.24
C CYS A 511 13.13 35.21 14.23
N ALA A 512 11.87 35.06 13.79
CA ALA A 512 10.76 34.57 14.60
C ALA A 512 11.00 33.14 15.08
N THR A 513 11.53 32.26 14.19
CA THR A 513 11.86 30.87 14.54
C THR A 513 12.99 30.78 15.58
N LEU A 514 13.92 31.69 15.57
CA LEU A 514 15.02 31.75 16.56
C LEU A 514 14.57 32.36 17.90
N GLY A 515 13.35 32.91 17.96
CA GLY A 515 12.80 33.60 19.12
C GLY A 515 12.80 32.79 20.40
N GLY A 516 12.42 31.52 20.32
CA GLY A 516 12.41 30.61 21.47
C GLY A 516 13.81 30.46 22.10
N ARG A 517 14.82 30.18 21.29
CA ARG A 517 16.21 30.03 21.68
C ARG A 517 16.76 31.34 22.26
N ALA A 518 16.46 32.48 21.63
CA ALA A 518 16.89 33.81 22.06
C ALA A 518 16.27 34.18 23.42
N ALA A 519 14.98 33.86 23.62
CA ALA A 519 14.28 34.08 24.88
C ALA A 519 14.87 33.24 26.04
N GLU A 520 15.20 31.98 25.79
CA GLU A 520 15.86 31.13 26.78
C GLU A 520 17.15 31.74 27.25
N GLU A 521 18.01 32.20 26.33
CA GLU A 521 19.32 32.83 26.66
C GLU A 521 19.14 34.13 27.44
N LEU A 522 18.24 35.02 26.96
CA LEU A 522 18.07 36.37 27.54
C LEU A 522 17.43 36.37 28.93
N PHE A 523 16.36 35.59 29.10
CA PHE A 523 15.50 35.68 30.30
C PHE A 523 15.78 34.59 31.34
N LEU A 524 16.39 33.46 30.91
CA LEU A 524 16.70 32.35 31.82
C LEU A 524 18.24 32.18 31.99
N GLY A 525 19.05 32.82 31.16
CA GLY A 525 20.52 32.71 31.19
C GLY A 525 21.04 31.31 30.86
N LYS A 526 20.20 30.46 30.26
CA LYS A 526 20.56 29.09 29.90
C LYS A 526 19.80 28.68 28.63
N ILE A 527 20.36 27.75 27.91
CA ILE A 527 19.82 27.25 26.64
C ILE A 527 19.46 25.77 26.77
N SER A 528 18.41 25.33 26.10
CA SER A 528 17.89 23.98 26.20
C SER A 528 17.92 23.22 24.86
N THR A 529 17.62 21.93 24.92
CA THR A 529 17.45 21.10 23.73
C THR A 529 16.08 21.34 23.06
N GLY A 530 15.21 22.14 23.64
CA GLY A 530 13.88 22.45 23.11
C GLY A 530 13.92 23.03 21.70
N ALA A 531 14.90 23.91 21.45
CA ALA A 531 15.09 24.58 20.16
C ALA A 531 15.66 23.70 19.03
N SER A 532 15.81 22.38 19.23
CA SER A 532 16.45 21.50 18.23
C SER A 532 15.76 21.54 16.87
N ASN A 533 14.44 21.52 16.85
CA ASN A 533 13.64 21.57 15.61
C ASN A 533 13.73 22.94 14.94
N ASP A 534 13.73 24.01 15.73
CA ASP A 534 13.85 25.39 15.22
C ASP A 534 15.20 25.61 14.55
N LEU A 535 16.27 25.14 15.18
CA LEU A 535 17.61 25.22 14.64
C LEU A 535 17.74 24.41 13.34
N GLU A 536 17.15 23.21 13.27
CA GLU A 536 17.10 22.41 12.05
C GLU A 536 16.41 23.16 10.91
N ARG A 537 15.25 23.75 11.21
CA ARG A 537 14.44 24.51 10.23
C ARG A 537 15.19 25.72 9.72
N VAL A 538 15.75 26.53 10.62
CA VAL A 538 16.53 27.74 10.30
C VAL A 538 17.77 27.39 9.48
N THR A 539 18.48 26.30 9.83
CA THR A 539 19.66 25.85 9.08
C THR A 539 19.30 25.47 7.66
N LYS A 540 18.22 24.70 7.47
CA LYS A 540 17.75 24.30 6.13
C LYS A 540 17.34 25.52 5.31
N GLN A 541 16.68 26.49 5.93
CA GLN A 541 16.21 27.72 5.27
C GLN A 541 17.39 28.60 4.85
N ALA A 542 18.34 28.83 5.74
CA ALA A 542 19.56 29.59 5.43
C ALA A 542 20.39 28.93 4.32
N TYR A 543 20.51 27.60 4.39
CA TYR A 543 21.18 26.83 3.33
C TYR A 543 20.49 26.99 1.99
N ALA A 544 19.13 26.91 1.97
CA ALA A 544 18.35 27.10 0.75
C ALA A 544 18.52 28.52 0.18
N MET A 545 18.58 29.55 1.02
CA MET A 545 18.82 30.93 0.60
C MET A 545 20.17 31.09 -0.13
N VAL A 546 21.21 30.43 0.37
CA VAL A 546 22.56 30.52 -0.19
C VAL A 546 22.72 29.65 -1.43
N VAL A 547 22.28 28.38 -1.37
CA VAL A 547 22.59 27.33 -2.36
C VAL A 547 21.57 27.25 -3.48
N TYR A 548 20.27 27.45 -3.16
CA TYR A 548 19.17 27.24 -4.12
C TYR A 548 18.67 28.57 -4.70
N PHE A 549 18.53 29.61 -3.87
CA PHE A 549 17.91 30.87 -4.30
C PHE A 549 18.92 31.93 -4.71
N GLY A 550 20.23 31.72 -4.42
CA GLY A 550 21.29 32.69 -4.74
C GLY A 550 21.10 34.03 -4.03
N MET A 551 20.50 34.02 -2.82
CA MET A 551 20.19 35.23 -2.04
C MET A 551 21.31 35.64 -1.05
N SER A 552 22.51 35.10 -1.23
CA SER A 552 23.67 35.44 -0.42
C SER A 552 24.40 36.68 -0.98
N ASN A 553 25.00 37.47 -0.11
CA ASN A 553 25.80 38.62 -0.50
C ASN A 553 27.17 38.21 -1.12
N ARG A 554 27.74 37.08 -0.67
CA ARG A 554 29.04 36.58 -1.14
C ARG A 554 28.93 35.64 -2.35
N LEU A 555 27.80 34.97 -2.50
CA LEU A 555 27.51 34.02 -3.59
C LEU A 555 26.20 34.41 -4.30
N PRO A 556 26.09 35.62 -4.85
CA PRO A 556 24.84 36.11 -5.43
C PRO A 556 24.55 35.45 -6.77
N ASN A 557 23.26 35.21 -7.04
CA ASN A 557 22.75 34.79 -8.37
C ASN A 557 23.31 33.42 -8.84
N LEU A 558 23.71 32.56 -7.91
CA LEU A 558 24.16 31.20 -8.22
C LEU A 558 23.18 30.20 -7.65
N ASN A 559 22.84 29.19 -8.45
CA ASN A 559 22.03 28.06 -8.05
C ASN A 559 22.82 26.77 -8.24
N TYR A 560 23.08 26.08 -7.16
CA TYR A 560 23.77 24.78 -7.14
C TYR A 560 22.81 23.61 -7.04
N TYR A 561 21.52 23.85 -7.14
CA TYR A 561 20.49 22.79 -7.12
C TYR A 561 20.21 22.27 -8.53
N ASP A 562 20.27 20.97 -8.70
CA ASP A 562 19.90 20.33 -9.98
C ASP A 562 18.45 19.85 -9.94
N SER A 563 17.55 20.58 -10.57
CA SER A 563 16.14 20.26 -10.70
C SER A 563 15.89 19.02 -11.60
N SER A 564 16.90 18.56 -12.34
CA SER A 564 16.75 17.35 -13.18
C SER A 564 16.70 16.04 -12.38
N GLY A 565 16.92 16.12 -11.07
CA GLY A 565 16.93 14.97 -10.18
C GLY A 565 18.13 14.03 -10.38
N GLN A 566 19.13 14.46 -11.17
CA GLN A 566 20.39 13.73 -11.25
C GLN A 566 21.18 13.96 -9.97
N ASP A 567 21.11 12.95 -9.09
CA ASP A 567 21.96 12.96 -7.90
C ASP A 567 23.43 12.94 -8.33
N TRP A 568 24.16 13.98 -8.01
CA TRP A 568 25.59 14.09 -8.27
C TRP A 568 26.40 13.01 -7.54
N GLY A 569 25.73 12.15 -6.81
CA GLY A 569 26.36 11.06 -6.06
C GLY A 569 27.18 11.60 -4.89
N PHE A 570 28.44 11.20 -4.82
CA PHE A 570 29.35 11.65 -3.77
C PHE A 570 30.07 12.97 -4.10
N THR A 571 29.78 13.57 -5.27
CA THR A 571 30.45 14.81 -5.70
C THR A 571 29.50 16.00 -5.58
N LYS A 572 29.92 17.01 -4.81
CA LYS A 572 29.19 18.27 -4.73
C LYS A 572 29.39 19.05 -6.06
N PRO A 573 28.41 19.82 -6.54
CA PRO A 573 28.54 20.61 -7.77
C PRO A 573 29.39 21.88 -7.61
N TYR A 574 30.19 21.96 -6.57
CA TYR A 574 31.06 23.11 -6.25
C TYR A 574 32.33 22.67 -5.54
N SER A 575 33.34 23.54 -5.57
CA SER A 575 34.65 23.29 -4.95
C SER A 575 34.60 23.31 -3.43
N GLU A 576 35.61 22.76 -2.77
CA GLU A 576 35.76 22.83 -1.30
C GLU A 576 35.86 24.25 -0.80
N GLU A 577 36.44 25.15 -1.58
CA GLU A 577 36.51 26.60 -1.24
C GLU A 577 35.10 27.20 -1.22
N THR A 578 34.29 26.91 -2.25
CA THR A 578 32.87 27.33 -2.29
C THR A 578 32.07 26.70 -1.14
N ALA A 579 32.29 25.43 -0.80
CA ALA A 579 31.65 24.78 0.34
C ALA A 579 31.94 25.57 1.66
N ARG A 580 33.18 25.96 1.88
CA ARG A 580 33.54 26.77 3.05
C ARG A 580 32.84 28.13 3.06
N MET A 581 32.75 28.78 1.88
CA MET A 581 32.01 30.05 1.75
C MET A 581 30.53 29.88 2.07
N ILE A 582 29.89 28.77 1.59
CA ILE A 582 28.49 28.43 1.88
C ILE A 582 28.31 28.29 3.41
N ASP A 583 29.18 27.51 4.08
CA ASP A 583 29.11 27.30 5.52
C ASP A 583 29.23 28.62 6.29
N GLN A 584 30.16 29.49 5.89
CA GLN A 584 30.35 30.81 6.49
C GLN A 584 29.15 31.72 6.30
N GLU A 585 28.55 31.76 5.10
CA GLU A 585 27.37 32.57 4.79
C GLU A 585 26.14 32.08 5.57
N VAL A 586 25.91 30.78 5.61
CA VAL A 586 24.81 30.15 6.38
C VAL A 586 24.96 30.54 7.86
N GLN A 587 26.16 30.40 8.43
CA GLN A 587 26.43 30.76 9.81
C GLN A 587 26.24 32.27 10.05
N ALA A 588 26.70 33.12 9.13
CA ALA A 588 26.57 34.58 9.22
C ALA A 588 25.10 35.01 9.22
N ILE A 589 24.29 34.48 8.31
CA ILE A 589 22.86 34.76 8.23
C ILE A 589 22.13 34.35 9.53
N ILE A 590 22.39 33.14 10.03
CA ILE A 590 21.76 32.64 11.26
C ILE A 590 22.16 33.51 12.46
N ASN A 591 23.45 33.85 12.60
CA ASN A 591 23.93 34.68 13.71
C ASN A 591 23.35 36.10 13.65
N GLU A 592 23.28 36.68 12.46
CA GLU A 592 22.66 38.02 12.27
C GLU A 592 21.19 37.99 12.73
N GLN A 593 20.41 37.02 12.32
CA GLN A 593 19.00 36.94 12.73
C GLN A 593 18.86 36.59 14.22
N TYR A 594 19.77 35.83 14.78
CA TYR A 594 19.79 35.49 16.21
C TYR A 594 20.04 36.76 17.08
N GLU A 595 21.04 37.57 16.71
CA GLU A 595 21.29 38.83 17.42
C GLU A 595 20.15 39.84 17.22
N ARG A 596 19.55 39.89 16.02
CA ARG A 596 18.34 40.68 15.75
C ARG A 596 17.17 40.24 16.66
N ALA A 597 16.93 38.95 16.81
CA ALA A 597 15.93 38.39 17.71
C ALA A 597 16.15 38.81 19.16
N LYS A 598 17.39 38.69 19.65
CA LYS A 598 17.75 39.14 21.00
C LYS A 598 17.53 40.64 21.21
N SER A 599 17.86 41.46 20.21
CA SER A 599 17.67 42.90 20.29
C SER A 599 16.18 43.27 20.44
N ILE A 600 15.30 42.69 19.61
CA ILE A 600 13.85 42.93 19.64
C ILE A 600 13.25 42.45 20.96
N LEU A 601 13.63 41.25 21.40
CA LEU A 601 13.14 40.69 22.68
C LEU A 601 13.59 41.54 23.87
N LYS A 602 14.80 42.11 23.86
CA LYS A 602 15.30 42.98 24.89
C LYS A 602 14.53 44.31 24.93
N GLU A 603 14.25 44.89 23.78
CA GLU A 603 13.44 46.11 23.66
C GLU A 603 12.01 45.91 24.20
N HIS A 604 11.43 44.73 23.95
CA HIS A 604 10.07 44.40 24.35
C HIS A 604 10.00 43.43 25.55
N ALA A 605 11.04 43.44 26.42
CA ALA A 605 11.16 42.51 27.54
C ALA A 605 9.96 42.48 28.49
N SER A 606 9.35 43.63 28.74
CA SER A 606 8.19 43.75 29.62
C SER A 606 6.99 42.96 29.03
N GLY A 607 6.71 43.13 27.74
CA GLY A 607 5.65 42.41 27.05
C GLY A 607 5.90 40.92 27.01
N HIS A 608 7.11 40.51 26.66
CA HIS A 608 7.53 39.10 26.66
C HIS A 608 7.33 38.45 28.04
N ASN A 609 7.77 39.08 29.11
CA ASN A 609 7.64 38.53 30.47
C ASN A 609 6.16 38.40 30.88
N THR A 610 5.33 39.38 30.52
CA THR A 610 3.87 39.32 30.77
C THR A 610 3.28 38.16 30.01
N LEU A 611 3.64 37.97 28.74
CA LEU A 611 3.15 36.86 27.90
C LEU A 611 3.55 35.48 28.49
N ALA A 612 4.81 35.34 28.90
CA ALA A 612 5.32 34.12 29.53
C ALA A 612 4.57 33.83 30.84
N GLN A 613 4.27 34.87 31.64
CA GLN A 613 3.50 34.70 32.88
C GLN A 613 2.06 34.25 32.61
N VAL A 614 1.38 34.87 31.65
CA VAL A 614 0.01 34.49 31.26
C VAL A 614 -0.01 33.03 30.74
N LEU A 615 1.02 32.63 29.97
CA LEU A 615 1.17 31.23 29.54
C LEU A 615 1.31 30.26 30.71
N LEU A 616 2.06 30.61 31.74
CA LEU A 616 2.22 29.77 32.94
C LEU A 616 0.88 29.61 33.70
N GLU A 617 0.04 30.65 33.70
CA GLU A 617 -1.24 30.68 34.41
C GLU A 617 -2.36 29.98 33.62
N ARG A 618 -2.49 30.25 32.33
CA ARG A 618 -3.61 29.78 31.49
C ARG A 618 -3.27 28.58 30.60
N GLU A 619 -1.99 28.28 30.44
CA GLU A 619 -1.44 27.21 29.59
C GLU A 619 -1.69 27.41 28.09
N VAL A 620 -2.69 28.17 27.71
CA VAL A 620 -3.05 28.52 26.31
C VAL A 620 -3.39 30.00 26.25
N ILE A 621 -2.88 30.71 25.25
CA ILE A 621 -3.22 32.09 24.93
C ILE A 621 -3.57 32.21 23.46
N TYR A 622 -4.40 33.19 23.13
CA TYR A 622 -4.87 33.47 21.77
C TYR A 622 -4.38 34.83 21.27
N THR A 623 -4.64 35.10 20.00
CA THR A 623 -4.30 36.37 19.33
C THR A 623 -4.76 37.58 20.17
N GLU A 624 -5.97 37.54 20.72
CA GLU A 624 -6.56 38.60 21.51
C GLU A 624 -5.77 38.93 22.79
N ASP A 625 -5.20 37.91 23.42
CA ASP A 625 -4.36 38.10 24.62
C ASP A 625 -3.06 38.81 24.24
N VAL A 626 -2.46 38.44 23.10
CA VAL A 626 -1.21 39.04 22.60
C VAL A 626 -1.46 40.50 22.19
N GLU A 627 -2.63 40.80 21.57
CA GLU A 627 -3.04 42.14 21.22
C GLU A 627 -3.25 43.05 22.47
N GLN A 628 -3.74 42.47 23.57
CA GLN A 628 -3.88 43.22 24.85
C GLN A 628 -2.49 43.60 25.42
N ILE A 629 -1.46 42.79 25.21
CA ILE A 629 -0.10 43.00 25.76
C ILE A 629 0.73 43.96 24.88
N PHE A 630 0.71 43.75 23.56
CA PHE A 630 1.57 44.48 22.62
C PHE A 630 0.82 45.58 21.81
N GLY A 631 -0.51 45.64 21.93
CA GLY A 631 -1.34 46.48 21.07
C GLY A 631 -1.65 45.79 19.75
N LYS A 632 -2.48 46.41 18.94
CA LYS A 632 -2.86 45.90 17.61
C LYS A 632 -1.61 45.69 16.74
N ARG A 633 -1.55 44.58 16.04
CA ARG A 633 -0.46 44.30 15.12
C ARG A 633 -0.33 45.40 14.09
N ALA A 634 0.88 45.91 13.89
CA ALA A 634 1.14 47.04 13.00
C ALA A 634 0.95 46.72 11.50
N TRP A 635 0.99 45.44 11.18
CA TRP A 635 1.01 44.94 9.79
C TRP A 635 -0.24 44.11 9.49
N VAL A 636 -0.86 44.37 8.35
CA VAL A 636 -2.03 43.65 7.86
C VAL A 636 -1.57 42.30 7.29
N SER A 637 -2.24 41.22 7.57
CA SER A 637 -1.91 39.92 6.98
C SER A 637 -2.28 39.87 5.50
N ARG A 638 -1.50 39.12 4.71
CA ARG A 638 -1.78 38.93 3.28
C ARG A 638 -3.18 38.35 3.03
N SER A 639 -3.64 37.46 3.91
CA SER A 639 -4.98 36.90 3.81
C SER A 639 -6.06 38.00 3.91
N GLU A 640 -5.86 38.97 4.80
CA GLU A 640 -6.75 40.13 4.93
C GLU A 640 -6.67 41.02 3.70
N GLU A 641 -5.46 41.30 3.19
CA GLU A 641 -5.25 42.05 1.94
C GLU A 641 -5.99 41.43 0.76
N ILE A 642 -5.84 40.09 0.59
CA ILE A 642 -6.50 39.34 -0.49
C ILE A 642 -8.03 39.49 -0.40
N LEU A 643 -8.58 39.36 0.80
CA LEU A 643 -10.03 39.51 1.01
C LEU A 643 -10.51 40.93 0.70
N GLU A 644 -9.79 41.94 1.15
CA GLU A 644 -10.11 43.32 0.80
C GLU A 644 -10.07 43.57 -0.72
N LEU A 645 -9.08 43.02 -1.40
CA LEU A 645 -8.96 43.11 -2.86
C LEU A 645 -10.14 42.40 -3.55
N GLN A 646 -10.52 41.23 -3.06
CA GLN A 646 -11.67 40.49 -3.60
C GLN A 646 -12.99 41.21 -3.36
N GLU A 647 -13.19 41.80 -2.19
CA GLU A 647 -14.38 42.61 -1.89
C GLU A 647 -14.46 43.83 -2.80
N LYS A 648 -13.35 44.53 -3.00
CA LYS A 648 -13.25 45.66 -3.91
C LYS A 648 -13.53 45.24 -5.36
N ALA A 649 -13.01 44.09 -5.80
CA ALA A 649 -13.26 43.56 -7.16
C ALA A 649 -14.72 43.14 -7.33
N ASN A 650 -15.31 42.48 -6.34
CA ASN A 650 -16.71 42.07 -6.38
C ASN A 650 -17.66 43.30 -6.34
N GLY A 651 -17.31 44.29 -5.54
CA GLY A 651 -18.02 45.55 -5.51
C GLY A 651 -18.04 46.24 -6.89
N LYS A 652 -16.89 46.30 -7.57
CA LYS A 652 -16.79 46.85 -8.93
C LYS A 652 -17.64 46.09 -9.94
N LYS A 653 -17.55 44.75 -9.92
CA LYS A 653 -18.35 43.89 -10.80
C LYS A 653 -19.86 44.06 -10.57
N ALA A 654 -20.29 44.19 -9.32
CA ALA A 654 -21.69 44.45 -8.98
C ALA A 654 -22.15 45.82 -9.47
N GLU A 655 -21.29 46.85 -9.43
CA GLU A 655 -21.55 48.17 -9.91
C GLU A 655 -21.64 48.22 -11.45
N GLU A 656 -20.71 47.55 -12.14
CA GLU A 656 -20.70 47.37 -13.59
C GLU A 656 -21.93 46.60 -14.09
N ALA A 657 -22.35 45.57 -13.36
CA ALA A 657 -23.56 44.81 -13.67
C ALA A 657 -24.82 45.67 -13.55
N LYS A 658 -24.90 46.51 -12.53
CA LYS A 658 -26.03 47.47 -12.35
C LYS A 658 -26.07 48.53 -13.44
N VAL A 659 -24.91 49.04 -13.88
CA VAL A 659 -24.81 50.00 -14.99
C VAL A 659 -25.24 49.35 -16.30
N ALA A 660 -24.76 48.12 -16.56
CA ALA A 660 -25.14 47.36 -17.77
C ALA A 660 -26.64 46.97 -17.81
N GLU A 661 -27.29 46.81 -16.64
CA GLU A 661 -28.75 46.62 -16.57
C GLU A 661 -29.50 47.94 -16.80
N ALA A 662 -28.98 49.05 -16.28
CA ALA A 662 -29.58 50.37 -16.49
C ALA A 662 -29.50 50.81 -17.96
N ASP A 663 -28.41 50.48 -18.66
CA ASP A 663 -28.25 50.79 -20.10
C ASP A 663 -29.13 49.90 -21.02
N LYS A 664 -29.75 48.86 -20.48
CA LYS A 664 -30.68 47.98 -21.21
C LYS A 664 -32.15 48.32 -21.03
N GLN A 665 -32.47 49.24 -20.12
CA GLN A 665 -33.81 49.79 -19.92
C GLN A 665 -34.01 51.12 -20.69
#